data_72683332af63e3b20280d13bc1b0a362
#
_entry.id   72683332af63e3b20280d13bc1b0a362
#
_cell.length_a   1.000
_cell.length_b   1.000
_cell.length_c   1.000
_cell.angle_alpha   90.00
_cell.angle_beta   90.00
_cell.angle_gamma   90.00
#
_symmetry.space_group_name_H-M   'P 1'
#
loop_
_entity.id
_entity.type
_entity.pdbx_description
1 polymer ?
#
loop_
_entity_poly.entity_id
_entity_poly.type
_entity_poly.pdbx_seq_one_letter_code
_entity_poly.pdbx_strand_id
1 'polypeptide(L)'
;MIIRNFKSFKLSNVLRLRQPRSTASPNVSRNSTCWCLYLAIAGICLLAGAATGESAEPMPPAAILQQLQSFREMGSVLYVAAHPDDENTLLIAYLARGRNYRTAYLSVTRGDGGQNVLGPEFGEELGVARTQELLAARRLDGGRQFFTRAIDFGFSKDYRETLNIWDKQQVLSDVVRVIREFRPDVIITRFSTVPGGTHGHHTASAVLALEAFKLAGDTNAFPDQLRDLAPWQPKRILWNSRGNGTNIIQLNVSGNDPVSGESFAAVAGRSRSMHKTQGFGNFGGGGGGGGARSESFQLLDGEPATNDILDGVDATWSRVPGGAGIGKLTDEVIAKFNPENPSASVPALLELRSQLAALTTKDPLVAEKHAQLDRILQACLGLEAETTIANAEVVPGEMLKLHHSVIVHSGVSVRWIGERYLANMVFYNFTAGIIELRPNQLASRDVGQQLIFGTRPLSQPYWLREEPSPGMYRVDDPTLIGLPENPPVFPIEHIFEVGGQTLVVPDEPVQLMTNRSPAQARRRMDVVAPVSLKLGSEVELFAPGKPRQVEVEVTAFRAGARGLVYLEAPNKWKVEPDAENFRLKAVGDHVKVEFTVTPPAESTTARINPVANVGGSFSNERVEINYPHIPLQLLQPPASLKAISLDLKIRGSKVGYLPGAGDDIADSLKQMGYTVTTLTDADLTSERLRGFDAVVIGVRAFNVRTNLEAHLPGLFAYVEAGGTVVAQYNRPENSRTLKLAPYDLHLSGDRVTDENAAVTFLAPDHPVLNMPNKITAADFAGWVQERGIYFPNQWDEHFTPILACNDPGEAPLKGGLLVAPYGKGHYVYTGLVFFRELPAGVPGAWRLFANLVSLGK
;
A
#
# COMPACT_ATOMS: atom_id res chain seq x y z
N MET A 1 -14.45 49.35 10.78
CA MET A 1 -15.57 50.28 10.56
C MET A 1 -16.42 49.63 9.45
N ILE A 2 -17.41 48.94 9.72
CA ILE A 2 -18.78 49.00 10.16
C ILE A 2 -19.30 47.60 10.44
N ILE A 3 -19.87 47.42 11.61
CA ILE A 3 -20.61 46.29 12.13
C ILE A 3 -22.07 46.36 11.65
N ARG A 4 -22.73 45.21 11.44
CA ARG A 4 -24.15 44.90 11.72
C ARG A 4 -24.49 43.46 11.34
N ASN A 5 -24.64 42.59 12.35
CA ASN A 5 -25.89 42.11 13.00
C ASN A 5 -27.00 41.64 12.05
N PHE A 6 -27.32 40.35 12.14
CA PHE A 6 -28.72 39.89 12.02
C PHE A 6 -29.01 38.69 12.97
N LYS A 7 -30.16 38.77 13.55
CA LYS A 7 -30.77 38.14 14.73
C LYS A 7 -31.23 36.69 14.50
N SER A 8 -31.20 36.00 15.61
CA SER A 8 -31.91 34.76 15.98
C SER A 8 -33.40 34.68 15.55
N PHE A 9 -33.83 33.48 15.21
CA PHE A 9 -35.23 33.08 15.33
C PHE A 9 -35.33 31.79 16.13
N LYS A 10 -35.99 31.91 17.31
CA LYS A 10 -36.50 30.80 18.11
C LYS A 10 -37.90 30.43 17.58
N LEU A 11 -38.19 29.15 17.48
CA LEU A 11 -39.56 28.65 17.54
C LEU A 11 -39.59 27.40 18.44
N SER A 12 -40.28 27.60 19.60
CA SER A 12 -40.74 26.58 20.55
C SER A 12 -42.12 26.10 20.15
N ASN A 13 -42.41 24.80 20.32
CA ASN A 13 -43.68 24.24 20.85
C ASN A 13 -43.57 22.69 20.79
N VAL A 14 -43.44 22.05 21.95
CA VAL A 14 -44.48 21.45 22.83
C VAL A 14 -45.23 20.28 22.15
N LEU A 15 -44.90 19.09 22.59
CA LEU A 15 -45.90 18.04 22.88
C LEU A 15 -45.37 17.08 23.95
N ARG A 16 -45.97 17.21 25.13
CA ARG A 16 -45.87 16.26 26.26
C ARG A 16 -46.75 15.04 25.95
N LEU A 17 -46.20 13.82 26.14
CA LEU A 17 -47.03 12.67 26.43
C LEU A 17 -46.46 11.93 27.67
N ARG A 18 -47.41 11.51 28.47
CA ARG A 18 -47.35 11.04 29.84
C ARG A 18 -46.61 9.72 30.01
N GLN A 19 -45.89 9.61 31.13
CA GLN A 19 -45.53 8.33 31.75
C GLN A 19 -46.76 7.73 32.49
N PRO A 20 -46.83 6.43 32.69
CA PRO A 20 -47.43 5.83 33.86
C PRO A 20 -46.37 5.31 34.84
N ARG A 21 -46.68 5.48 36.11
CA ARG A 21 -45.91 5.12 37.31
C ARG A 21 -46.11 3.66 37.70
N SER A 22 -45.05 3.14 38.33
CA SER A 22 -44.95 2.20 39.47
C SER A 22 -45.37 0.74 39.23
N THR A 23 -44.56 -0.23 39.68
CA THR A 23 -44.38 -0.60 41.09
C THR A 23 -43.21 -1.56 41.29
N ALA A 24 -42.50 -1.34 42.41
CA ALA A 24 -41.79 -2.34 43.26
C ALA A 24 -40.75 -3.30 42.72
N SER A 25 -39.56 -3.13 43.24
CA SER A 25 -38.41 -4.03 43.32
C SER A 25 -38.69 -5.35 44.10
N PRO A 26 -37.85 -6.36 43.91
CA PRO A 26 -36.88 -6.57 44.98
C PRO A 26 -35.44 -6.88 44.49
N ASN A 27 -34.51 -6.53 45.34
CA ASN A 27 -33.09 -6.78 45.44
C ASN A 27 -32.58 -8.05 44.77
N VAL A 28 -31.56 -7.89 43.88
CA VAL A 28 -30.50 -8.86 43.71
C VAL A 28 -29.17 -8.13 43.64
N SER A 29 -28.28 -8.55 44.48
CA SER A 29 -26.96 -8.02 44.79
C SER A 29 -25.96 -8.00 43.61
N ARG A 30 -25.19 -6.96 43.58
CA ARG A 30 -23.79 -6.79 43.14
C ARG A 30 -23.12 -7.98 42.44
N ASN A 31 -22.79 -7.76 41.16
CA ASN A 31 -21.53 -8.19 40.55
C ASN A 31 -21.25 -7.31 39.32
N SER A 32 -20.78 -6.07 39.57
CA SER A 32 -20.46 -5.06 38.52
C SER A 32 -18.95 -4.87 38.35
N THR A 33 -18.15 -5.92 38.59
CA THR A 33 -16.70 -5.82 38.48
C THR A 33 -16.09 -6.65 37.33
N CYS A 34 -16.93 -7.24 36.47
CA CYS A 34 -16.45 -8.13 35.38
C CYS A 34 -16.49 -7.48 33.96
N TRP A 35 -17.05 -6.29 33.81
CA TRP A 35 -17.31 -5.71 32.48
C TRP A 35 -16.14 -4.88 31.89
N CYS A 36 -15.26 -4.37 32.74
CA CYS A 36 -14.11 -3.58 32.27
C CYS A 36 -12.91 -4.40 31.81
N LEU A 37 -12.83 -5.69 32.17
CA LEU A 37 -11.71 -6.54 31.77
C LEU A 37 -11.85 -7.11 30.36
N TYR A 38 -13.07 -7.21 29.82
CA TYR A 38 -13.32 -7.83 28.53
C TYR A 38 -13.14 -6.87 27.35
N LEU A 39 -13.32 -5.57 27.52
CA LEU A 39 -13.04 -4.58 26.46
C LEU A 39 -11.53 -4.35 26.23
N ALA A 40 -10.72 -4.52 27.27
CA ALA A 40 -9.26 -4.44 27.14
C ALA A 40 -8.66 -5.66 26.42
N ILE A 41 -9.29 -6.84 26.53
CA ILE A 41 -8.81 -8.09 25.89
C ILE A 41 -9.19 -8.11 24.41
N ALA A 42 -10.33 -7.55 24.01
CA ALA A 42 -10.72 -7.46 22.60
C ALA A 42 -9.80 -6.49 21.79
N GLY A 43 -9.28 -5.44 22.43
CA GLY A 43 -8.30 -4.53 21.80
C GLY A 43 -6.90 -5.13 21.66
N ILE A 44 -6.55 -6.12 22.49
CA ILE A 44 -5.20 -6.73 22.51
C ILE A 44 -5.09 -7.88 21.51
N CYS A 45 -6.18 -8.59 21.18
CA CYS A 45 -6.17 -9.61 20.12
C CYS A 45 -5.96 -9.03 18.71
N LEU A 46 -6.19 -7.74 18.49
CA LEU A 46 -5.91 -7.04 17.22
C LEU A 46 -4.40 -6.77 17.00
N LEU A 47 -3.58 -6.87 18.06
CA LEU A 47 -2.14 -6.62 18.00
C LEU A 47 -1.28 -7.88 17.78
N ALA A 48 -1.86 -9.08 17.89
CA ALA A 48 -1.21 -10.27 17.39
C ALA A 48 -1.19 -10.15 15.88
N GLY A 49 -0.05 -9.71 15.32
CA GLY A 49 0.14 -9.60 13.88
C GLY A 49 -0.49 -10.78 13.20
N ALA A 50 -1.40 -10.50 12.28
CA ALA A 50 -2.11 -11.51 11.53
C ALA A 50 -1.08 -12.48 10.93
N ALA A 51 -0.94 -13.66 11.53
CA ALA A 51 -0.31 -14.80 10.88
C ALA A 51 -1.26 -15.22 9.78
N THR A 52 -1.30 -14.40 8.73
CA THR A 52 -2.16 -14.61 7.58
C THR A 52 -1.58 -15.71 6.73
N GLY A 53 -2.28 -16.81 6.64
CA GLY A 53 -2.23 -17.68 5.47
C GLY A 53 -1.02 -18.59 5.30
N GLU A 54 -0.30 -18.95 6.35
CA GLU A 54 0.57 -20.13 6.27
C GLU A 54 -0.29 -21.40 6.28
N SER A 55 0.14 -22.36 5.46
CA SER A 55 -0.51 -23.67 5.31
C SER A 55 -0.77 -24.29 6.68
N ALA A 56 -1.83 -25.08 6.78
CA ALA A 56 -2.16 -25.91 7.93
C ALA A 56 -1.13 -27.06 8.19
N GLU A 57 0.15 -26.82 7.92
CA GLU A 57 1.21 -27.76 8.29
C GLU A 57 1.64 -27.51 9.74
N PRO A 58 1.75 -28.56 10.56
CA PRO A 58 2.20 -28.44 11.92
C PRO A 58 3.54 -27.72 12.02
N MET A 59 3.68 -26.80 12.95
CA MET A 59 4.94 -26.10 13.18
C MET A 59 6.06 -27.09 13.46
N PRO A 60 7.18 -27.08 12.70
CA PRO A 60 8.26 -28.02 12.90
C PRO A 60 8.92 -27.80 14.29
N PRO A 61 9.42 -28.87 14.95
CA PRO A 61 9.97 -28.78 16.30
C PRO A 61 11.07 -27.73 16.49
N ALA A 62 11.92 -27.51 15.47
CA ALA A 62 12.93 -26.47 15.50
C ALA A 62 12.31 -25.06 15.59
N ALA A 63 11.18 -24.83 14.91
CA ALA A 63 10.46 -23.57 14.99
C ALA A 63 9.76 -23.38 16.34
N ILE A 64 9.23 -24.46 16.94
CA ILE A 64 8.68 -24.43 18.31
C ILE A 64 9.78 -24.02 19.30
N LEU A 65 10.96 -24.63 19.21
CA LEU A 65 12.10 -24.29 20.05
C LEU A 65 12.53 -22.82 19.88
N GLN A 66 12.56 -22.31 18.63
CA GLN A 66 12.85 -20.90 18.36
C GLN A 66 11.78 -19.98 18.98
N GLN A 67 10.50 -20.35 18.92
CA GLN A 67 9.44 -19.58 19.57
C GLN A 67 9.59 -19.56 21.10
N LEU A 68 10.00 -20.66 21.73
CA LEU A 68 10.33 -20.71 23.15
C LEU A 68 11.52 -19.81 23.50
N GLN A 69 12.57 -19.82 22.67
CA GLN A 69 13.72 -18.92 22.82
C GLN A 69 13.30 -17.45 22.66
N SER A 70 12.46 -17.15 21.67
CA SER A 70 11.90 -15.81 21.47
C SER A 70 10.97 -15.41 22.63
N PHE A 71 10.21 -16.32 23.23
CA PHE A 71 9.40 -16.06 24.41
C PHE A 71 10.27 -15.64 25.62
N ARG A 72 11.45 -16.25 25.77
CA ARG A 72 12.42 -15.91 26.81
C ARG A 72 12.93 -14.47 26.67
N GLU A 73 13.13 -13.99 25.44
CA GLU A 73 13.75 -12.70 25.16
C GLU A 73 12.72 -11.54 25.23
N MET A 74 13.11 -10.46 25.88
CA MET A 74 12.26 -9.27 26.07
C MET A 74 12.79 -8.05 25.33
N GLY A 75 13.95 -8.11 24.69
CA GLY A 75 14.56 -7.03 23.91
C GLY A 75 13.78 -6.72 22.64
N SER A 76 13.77 -5.45 22.24
CA SER A 76 12.99 -4.99 21.08
C SER A 76 13.73 -3.92 20.26
N VAL A 77 13.62 -4.03 18.93
CA VAL A 77 14.27 -3.14 17.98
C VAL A 77 13.29 -2.71 16.91
N LEU A 78 13.19 -1.39 16.68
CA LEU A 78 12.40 -0.79 15.58
C LEU A 78 13.34 -0.23 14.54
N TYR A 79 13.29 -0.76 13.32
CA TYR A 79 14.01 -0.23 12.16
C TYR A 79 13.10 0.71 11.38
N VAL A 80 13.60 1.89 10.98
CA VAL A 80 12.80 2.95 10.31
C VAL A 80 13.45 3.35 8.99
N ALA A 81 12.66 3.37 7.92
CA ALA A 81 13.05 3.93 6.64
C ALA A 81 11.85 4.46 5.86
N ALA A 82 12.07 4.95 4.63
CA ALA A 82 11.05 5.68 3.87
C ALA A 82 10.10 4.75 3.09
N HIS A 83 10.62 3.71 2.43
CA HIS A 83 9.86 2.90 1.47
C HIS A 83 9.96 1.40 1.75
N PRO A 84 9.00 0.59 1.27
CA PRO A 84 9.19 -0.85 1.13
C PRO A 84 10.42 -1.13 0.24
N ASP A 85 11.39 -1.92 0.70
CA ASP A 85 12.70 -2.25 0.09
C ASP A 85 13.92 -1.48 0.62
N ASP A 86 13.72 -0.44 1.44
CA ASP A 86 14.81 0.28 2.11
C ASP A 86 15.39 -0.47 3.33
N GLU A 87 14.65 -1.44 3.86
CA GLU A 87 15.05 -2.16 5.06
C GLU A 87 16.35 -2.96 4.90
N ASN A 88 17.12 -3.06 5.98
CA ASN A 88 18.25 -3.97 6.06
C ASN A 88 17.76 -5.38 6.42
N THR A 89 17.39 -6.16 5.39
CA THR A 89 16.84 -7.53 5.57
C THR A 89 17.80 -8.46 6.29
N LEU A 90 19.13 -8.25 6.17
CA LEU A 90 20.13 -9.05 6.90
C LEU A 90 20.10 -8.75 8.40
N LEU A 91 20.05 -7.49 8.77
CA LEU A 91 19.97 -7.09 10.17
C LEU A 91 18.66 -7.55 10.80
N ILE A 92 17.53 -7.40 10.10
CA ILE A 92 16.22 -7.86 10.58
C ILE A 92 16.23 -9.37 10.80
N ALA A 93 16.70 -10.16 9.84
CA ALA A 93 16.80 -11.61 9.98
C ALA A 93 17.71 -12.03 11.15
N TYR A 94 18.87 -11.38 11.31
CA TYR A 94 19.77 -11.63 12.42
C TYR A 94 19.13 -11.30 13.77
N LEU A 95 18.46 -10.15 13.91
CA LEU A 95 17.84 -9.74 15.18
C LEU A 95 16.63 -10.60 15.52
N ALA A 96 15.74 -10.85 14.56
CA ALA A 96 14.51 -11.59 14.80
C ALA A 96 14.73 -13.11 14.94
N ARG A 97 15.54 -13.71 14.06
CA ARG A 97 15.72 -15.17 14.01
C ARG A 97 16.98 -15.65 14.75
N GLY A 98 18.04 -14.83 14.75
CA GLY A 98 19.29 -15.17 15.40
C GLY A 98 19.33 -14.75 16.88
N ARG A 99 18.94 -13.52 17.19
CA ARG A 99 18.90 -12.98 18.56
C ARG A 99 17.53 -13.18 19.23
N ASN A 100 16.51 -13.61 18.49
CA ASN A 100 15.14 -13.83 18.98
C ASN A 100 14.47 -12.55 19.56
N TYR A 101 14.95 -11.36 19.21
CA TYR A 101 14.38 -10.08 19.65
C TYR A 101 13.10 -9.74 18.91
N ARG A 102 12.19 -9.04 19.59
CA ARG A 102 11.07 -8.41 18.92
C ARG A 102 11.61 -7.36 17.95
N THR A 103 11.57 -7.67 16.68
CA THR A 103 12.11 -6.79 15.63
C THR A 103 11.00 -6.34 14.73
N ALA A 104 10.92 -5.02 14.45
CA ALA A 104 9.94 -4.47 13.54
C ALA A 104 10.58 -3.52 12.53
N TYR A 105 9.93 -3.39 11.39
CA TYR A 105 10.21 -2.38 10.39
C TYR A 105 9.04 -1.41 10.30
N LEU A 106 9.33 -0.11 10.38
CA LEU A 106 8.40 0.98 10.04
C LEU A 106 8.82 1.58 8.71
N SER A 107 8.03 1.33 7.68
CA SER A 107 8.11 2.05 6.41
C SER A 107 7.24 3.29 6.50
N VAL A 108 7.81 4.47 6.25
CA VAL A 108 7.04 5.73 6.35
C VAL A 108 5.94 5.78 5.29
N THR A 109 6.22 5.30 4.08
CA THR A 109 5.24 5.20 2.98
C THR A 109 4.99 3.76 2.57
N ARG A 110 3.98 3.54 1.71
CA ARG A 110 3.71 2.26 1.06
C ARG A 110 4.40 2.11 -0.30
N GLY A 111 5.14 3.14 -0.73
CA GLY A 111 5.89 3.14 -1.97
C GLY A 111 5.04 3.35 -3.22
N ASP A 112 3.95 4.07 -3.08
CA ASP A 112 2.94 4.36 -4.12
C ASP A 112 3.52 5.11 -5.31
N GLY A 113 4.49 6.01 -5.07
CA GLY A 113 5.17 6.82 -6.09
C GLY A 113 6.28 6.10 -6.84
N GLY A 114 6.51 4.83 -6.55
CA GLY A 114 7.54 4.01 -7.18
C GLY A 114 7.24 3.64 -8.63
N GLN A 115 8.10 2.80 -9.22
CA GLN A 115 7.90 2.18 -10.53
C GLN A 115 7.53 0.71 -10.36
N ASN A 116 6.65 0.19 -11.22
CA ASN A 116 6.34 -1.23 -11.29
C ASN A 116 7.00 -1.84 -12.54
N VAL A 117 7.88 -2.83 -12.34
CA VAL A 117 8.51 -3.55 -13.45
C VAL A 117 7.76 -4.82 -13.86
N LEU A 118 6.70 -5.21 -13.14
CA LEU A 118 5.93 -6.43 -13.38
C LEU A 118 4.63 -6.17 -14.13
N GLY A 119 3.98 -5.03 -13.90
CA GLY A 119 2.64 -4.77 -14.39
C GLY A 119 2.32 -3.28 -14.51
N PRO A 120 1.05 -2.97 -14.81
CA PRO A 120 0.60 -1.61 -15.05
C PRO A 120 0.23 -0.84 -13.77
N GLU A 121 0.22 -1.48 -12.60
CA GLU A 121 -0.24 -0.86 -11.37
C GLU A 121 0.65 0.32 -10.98
N PHE A 122 0.03 1.45 -10.69
CA PHE A 122 0.65 2.68 -10.20
C PHE A 122 -0.13 3.24 -9.01
N GLY A 123 0.45 4.23 -8.32
CA GLY A 123 -0.22 4.90 -7.21
C GLY A 123 -0.68 3.92 -6.13
N GLU A 124 -1.91 4.04 -5.72
CA GLU A 124 -2.52 3.26 -4.65
C GLU A 124 -2.44 1.74 -4.88
N GLU A 125 -2.63 1.28 -6.10
CA GLU A 125 -2.53 -0.13 -6.48
C GLU A 125 -1.11 -0.67 -6.28
N LEU A 126 -0.11 0.09 -6.71
CA LEU A 126 1.29 -0.24 -6.48
C LEU A 126 1.62 -0.25 -4.98
N GLY A 127 1.10 0.70 -4.21
CA GLY A 127 1.25 0.74 -2.75
C GLY A 127 0.70 -0.51 -2.07
N VAL A 128 -0.44 -1.03 -2.54
CA VAL A 128 -1.02 -2.31 -2.07
C VAL A 128 -0.12 -3.49 -2.44
N ALA A 129 0.33 -3.58 -3.70
CA ALA A 129 1.23 -4.64 -4.15
C ALA A 129 2.54 -4.66 -3.32
N ARG A 130 3.19 -3.49 -3.16
CA ARG A 130 4.44 -3.35 -2.38
C ARG A 130 4.23 -3.63 -0.89
N THR A 131 3.07 -3.30 -0.33
CA THR A 131 2.70 -3.70 1.03
C THR A 131 2.71 -5.21 1.18
N GLN A 132 2.11 -5.95 0.24
CA GLN A 132 2.07 -7.41 0.28
C GLN A 132 3.44 -8.05 0.02
N GLU A 133 4.26 -7.46 -0.84
CA GLU A 133 5.66 -7.87 -1.04
C GLU A 133 6.47 -7.73 0.25
N LEU A 134 6.30 -6.61 0.96
CA LEU A 134 6.96 -6.36 2.23
C LEU A 134 6.49 -7.33 3.33
N LEU A 135 5.19 -7.66 3.38
CA LEU A 135 4.67 -8.69 4.28
C LEU A 135 5.22 -10.09 3.95
N ALA A 136 5.39 -10.41 2.65
CA ALA A 136 6.04 -11.64 2.23
C ALA A 136 7.51 -11.68 2.67
N ALA A 137 8.23 -10.55 2.59
CA ALA A 137 9.59 -10.40 3.09
C ALA A 137 9.64 -10.62 4.62
N ARG A 138 8.72 -10.03 5.40
CA ARG A 138 8.63 -10.19 6.87
C ARG A 138 8.37 -11.63 7.29
N ARG A 139 7.54 -12.38 6.55
CA ARG A 139 7.35 -13.83 6.81
C ARG A 139 8.65 -14.63 6.71
N LEU A 140 9.56 -14.21 5.85
CA LEU A 140 10.86 -14.89 5.68
C LEU A 140 11.88 -14.48 6.73
N ASP A 141 12.00 -13.21 7.07
CA ASP A 141 13.03 -12.70 7.99
C ASP A 141 12.59 -12.63 9.47
N GLY A 142 11.29 -12.81 9.74
CA GLY A 142 10.73 -12.84 11.10
C GLY A 142 10.44 -11.46 11.70
N GLY A 143 10.63 -10.38 10.95
CA GLY A 143 10.29 -9.02 11.39
C GLY A 143 8.77 -8.76 11.36
N ARG A 144 8.34 -7.75 12.09
CA ARG A 144 6.98 -7.18 12.02
C ARG A 144 6.97 -5.97 11.10
N GLN A 145 5.79 -5.59 10.59
CA GLN A 145 5.63 -4.48 9.69
C GLN A 145 4.68 -3.43 10.25
N PHE A 146 5.09 -2.15 10.14
CA PHE A 146 4.27 -0.97 10.39
C PHE A 146 4.38 0.02 9.24
N PHE A 147 3.35 0.88 9.10
CA PHE A 147 3.32 1.97 8.14
C PHE A 147 2.78 3.25 8.79
N THR A 148 3.12 4.42 8.24
CA THR A 148 2.40 5.66 8.51
C THR A 148 1.32 5.89 7.44
N ARG A 149 0.64 7.03 7.52
CA ARG A 149 -0.32 7.48 6.50
C ARG A 149 0.32 8.30 5.39
N ALA A 150 1.63 8.49 5.39
CA ALA A 150 2.31 9.26 4.35
C ALA A 150 2.22 8.55 2.99
N ILE A 151 1.92 9.32 1.94
CA ILE A 151 1.91 8.87 0.55
C ILE A 151 3.31 9.07 -0.04
N ASP A 152 3.80 8.09 -0.77
CA ASP A 152 4.95 8.26 -1.63
C ASP A 152 4.51 9.00 -2.90
N PHE A 153 4.80 10.29 -2.96
CA PHE A 153 4.44 11.14 -4.11
C PHE A 153 5.51 11.14 -5.22
N GLY A 154 6.47 10.23 -5.17
CA GLY A 154 7.57 10.13 -6.14
C GLY A 154 8.84 10.78 -5.63
N PHE A 155 9.70 11.22 -6.55
CA PHE A 155 11.03 11.70 -6.18
C PHE A 155 10.99 13.12 -5.59
N SER A 156 11.63 13.30 -4.43
CA SER A 156 11.89 14.59 -3.81
C SER A 156 13.40 14.84 -3.71
N LYS A 157 13.84 16.06 -3.98
CA LYS A 157 15.25 16.47 -3.90
C LYS A 157 15.67 16.81 -2.47
N ASP A 158 14.75 17.34 -1.66
CA ASP A 158 15.02 17.87 -0.31
C ASP A 158 14.00 17.34 0.70
N TYR A 159 14.47 16.97 1.88
CA TYR A 159 13.59 16.46 2.94
C TYR A 159 12.58 17.51 3.46
N ARG A 160 12.86 18.82 3.31
CA ARG A 160 11.95 19.89 3.72
C ARG A 160 10.77 19.98 2.75
N GLU A 161 11.01 19.79 1.45
CA GLU A 161 9.98 19.61 0.44
C GLU A 161 9.08 18.42 0.85
N THR A 162 9.69 17.27 1.12
CA THR A 162 8.96 16.08 1.57
C THR A 162 8.09 16.35 2.80
N LEU A 163 8.67 16.95 3.85
CA LEU A 163 7.93 17.24 5.09
C LEU A 163 6.88 18.34 4.94
N ASN A 164 6.95 19.14 3.90
CA ASN A 164 5.93 20.14 3.57
C ASN A 164 4.75 19.53 2.82
N ILE A 165 5.00 18.58 1.89
CA ILE A 165 3.96 17.86 1.16
C ILE A 165 3.26 16.86 2.10
N TRP A 166 4.05 16.07 2.85
CA TRP A 166 3.51 15.33 3.98
C TRP A 166 3.10 16.30 5.07
N ASP A 167 1.94 16.14 5.65
CA ASP A 167 1.65 16.86 6.90
C ASP A 167 2.62 16.36 7.99
N LYS A 168 3.73 17.10 8.18
CA LYS A 168 4.80 16.72 9.11
C LYS A 168 4.27 16.33 10.49
N GLN A 169 3.28 17.06 11.00
CA GLN A 169 2.76 16.82 12.35
C GLN A 169 1.94 15.51 12.40
N GLN A 170 1.19 15.21 11.36
CA GLN A 170 0.45 13.96 11.31
C GLN A 170 1.37 12.75 11.13
N VAL A 171 2.37 12.83 10.23
CA VAL A 171 3.34 11.73 10.06
C VAL A 171 4.17 11.53 11.32
N LEU A 172 4.60 12.62 11.98
CA LEU A 172 5.32 12.55 13.26
C LEU A 172 4.45 11.88 14.35
N SER A 173 3.14 12.23 14.39
CA SER A 173 2.18 11.57 15.26
C SER A 173 2.10 10.06 15.01
N ASP A 174 2.09 9.64 13.74
CA ASP A 174 2.03 8.23 13.38
C ASP A 174 3.30 7.47 13.81
N VAL A 175 4.49 8.08 13.62
CA VAL A 175 5.75 7.48 14.09
C VAL A 175 5.77 7.36 15.62
N VAL A 176 5.33 8.40 16.35
CA VAL A 176 5.20 8.37 17.81
C VAL A 176 4.22 7.29 18.24
N ARG A 177 3.08 7.14 17.54
CA ARG A 177 2.10 6.08 17.79
C ARG A 177 2.72 4.69 17.69
N VAL A 178 3.46 4.43 16.62
CA VAL A 178 4.15 3.13 16.42
C VAL A 178 5.17 2.87 17.53
N ILE A 179 5.93 3.89 17.95
CA ILE A 179 6.88 3.75 19.07
C ILE A 179 6.14 3.41 20.37
N ARG A 180 5.04 4.09 20.70
CA ARG A 180 4.22 3.84 21.90
C ARG A 180 3.54 2.47 21.87
N GLU A 181 3.13 2.01 20.69
CA GLU A 181 2.48 0.71 20.49
C GLU A 181 3.49 -0.44 20.54
N PHE A 182 4.54 -0.36 19.74
CA PHE A 182 5.56 -1.42 19.65
C PHE A 182 6.50 -1.43 20.85
N ARG A 183 6.77 -0.28 21.49
CA ARG A 183 7.69 -0.12 22.63
C ARG A 183 9.10 -0.66 22.36
N PRO A 184 9.83 -0.11 21.37
CA PRO A 184 11.19 -0.53 21.10
C PRO A 184 12.14 -0.06 22.20
N ASP A 185 13.12 -0.89 22.55
CA ASP A 185 14.25 -0.50 23.39
C ASP A 185 15.25 0.34 22.58
N VAL A 186 15.42 -0.01 21.29
CA VAL A 186 16.31 0.67 20.36
C VAL A 186 15.59 0.99 19.06
N ILE A 187 15.79 2.20 18.56
CA ILE A 187 15.38 2.61 17.22
C ILE A 187 16.60 2.67 16.32
N ILE A 188 16.49 2.20 15.08
CA ILE A 188 17.54 2.26 14.07
C ILE A 188 17.00 2.94 12.82
N THR A 189 17.64 4.01 12.35
CA THR A 189 17.32 4.64 11.08
C THR A 189 18.19 4.08 9.97
N ARG A 190 17.59 3.83 8.78
CA ARG A 190 18.32 3.44 7.58
C ARG A 190 19.19 4.56 7.06
N PHE A 191 18.67 5.78 7.09
CA PHE A 191 19.26 6.96 6.47
C PHE A 191 19.79 7.93 7.51
N SER A 192 20.67 8.85 7.06
CA SER A 192 21.18 9.93 7.87
C SER A 192 20.13 11.04 8.03
N THR A 193 20.15 11.72 9.16
CA THR A 193 19.43 13.00 9.38
C THR A 193 20.06 14.19 8.67
N VAL A 194 21.30 14.03 8.16
CA VAL A 194 22.02 15.07 7.42
C VAL A 194 21.69 14.95 5.93
N PRO A 195 21.19 16.02 5.29
CA PRO A 195 20.88 16.02 3.87
C PRO A 195 22.11 15.78 3.00
N GLY A 196 21.93 15.15 1.85
CA GLY A 196 22.93 15.05 0.80
C GLY A 196 23.04 13.65 0.19
N GLY A 197 23.09 13.59 -1.13
CA GLY A 197 23.33 12.37 -1.91
C GLY A 197 22.24 11.30 -1.86
N THR A 198 21.05 11.65 -1.35
CA THR A 198 19.92 10.71 -1.25
C THR A 198 18.59 11.42 -1.48
N HIS A 199 17.53 10.64 -1.75
CA HIS A 199 16.15 11.08 -1.87
C HIS A 199 15.66 11.86 -0.64
N GLY A 200 14.82 12.88 -0.84
CA GLY A 200 14.26 13.69 0.26
C GLY A 200 13.48 12.85 1.28
N HIS A 201 12.67 11.88 0.84
CA HIS A 201 11.94 10.94 1.71
C HIS A 201 12.88 10.17 2.66
N HIS A 202 14.06 9.76 2.17
CA HIS A 202 15.06 9.05 2.97
C HIS A 202 15.50 9.87 4.17
N THR A 203 15.95 11.11 3.93
CA THR A 203 16.36 12.01 5.02
C THR A 203 15.18 12.37 5.92
N ALA A 204 13.98 12.61 5.34
CA ALA A 204 12.78 12.92 6.10
C ALA A 204 12.41 11.79 7.07
N SER A 205 12.51 10.52 6.66
CA SER A 205 12.22 9.36 7.54
C SER A 205 13.13 9.32 8.77
N ALA A 206 14.43 9.65 8.60
CA ALA A 206 15.39 9.69 9.68
C ALA A 206 15.15 10.88 10.63
N VAL A 207 14.84 12.07 10.08
CA VAL A 207 14.49 13.26 10.86
C VAL A 207 13.24 13.02 11.70
N LEU A 208 12.19 12.44 11.10
CA LEU A 208 10.94 12.09 11.80
C LEU A 208 11.19 11.06 12.92
N ALA A 209 12.01 10.04 12.67
CA ALA A 209 12.36 9.06 13.69
C ALA A 209 13.10 9.67 14.88
N LEU A 210 14.04 10.61 14.64
CA LEU A 210 14.76 11.31 15.69
C LEU A 210 13.87 12.26 16.49
N GLU A 211 12.95 12.98 15.84
CA GLU A 211 11.98 13.82 16.54
C GLU A 211 11.00 12.95 17.35
N ALA A 212 10.50 11.86 16.77
CA ALA A 212 9.58 10.94 17.45
C ALA A 212 10.23 10.25 18.67
N PHE A 213 11.53 9.90 18.59
CA PHE A 213 12.29 9.38 19.74
C PHE A 213 12.20 10.30 20.96
N LYS A 214 12.30 11.63 20.74
CA LYS A 214 12.23 12.64 21.82
C LYS A 214 10.81 12.83 22.37
N LEU A 215 9.78 12.58 21.55
CA LEU A 215 8.39 12.88 21.89
C LEU A 215 7.61 11.68 22.43
N ALA A 216 8.03 10.45 22.12
CA ALA A 216 7.24 9.27 22.44
C ALA A 216 7.10 9.04 23.96
N GLY A 217 8.09 9.46 24.76
CA GLY A 217 8.05 9.45 26.22
C GLY A 217 7.32 10.66 26.86
N ASP A 218 7.08 11.73 26.09
CA ASP A 218 6.45 12.94 26.61
C ASP A 218 4.94 12.81 26.64
N THR A 219 4.32 12.97 27.83
CA THR A 219 2.86 12.91 28.02
C THR A 219 2.13 14.11 27.45
N ASN A 220 2.81 15.21 27.13
CA ASN A 220 2.21 16.38 26.49
C ASN A 220 2.19 16.28 24.97
N ALA A 221 3.01 15.40 24.39
CA ALA A 221 3.06 15.16 22.96
C ALA A 221 1.94 14.19 22.55
N PHE A 222 1.11 14.61 21.59
CA PHE A 222 0.01 13.82 21.04
C PHE A 222 -0.89 13.18 22.13
N PRO A 223 -1.53 13.98 22.99
CA PRO A 223 -2.28 13.50 24.15
C PRO A 223 -3.47 12.60 23.79
N ASP A 224 -4.03 12.73 22.59
CA ASP A 224 -5.13 11.88 22.12
C ASP A 224 -4.74 10.40 22.04
N GLN A 225 -3.47 10.09 21.75
CA GLN A 225 -2.97 8.72 21.73
C GLN A 225 -2.93 8.10 23.13
N LEU A 226 -2.83 8.91 24.17
CA LEU A 226 -2.71 8.45 25.56
C LEU A 226 -4.03 7.94 26.16
N ARG A 227 -5.12 8.00 25.39
CA ARG A 227 -6.38 7.32 25.75
C ARG A 227 -6.24 5.81 25.69
N ASP A 228 -5.46 5.33 24.71
CA ASP A 228 -5.31 3.89 24.39
C ASP A 228 -3.87 3.38 24.57
N LEU A 229 -2.88 4.25 24.45
CA LEU A 229 -1.46 3.93 24.53
C LEU A 229 -0.81 4.62 25.74
N ALA A 230 0.24 4.02 26.28
CA ALA A 230 1.06 4.66 27.31
C ALA A 230 2.33 5.27 26.70
N PRO A 231 2.91 6.31 27.31
CA PRO A 231 4.18 6.87 26.89
C PRO A 231 5.27 5.80 26.92
N TRP A 232 6.20 5.88 25.98
CA TRP A 232 7.33 4.98 25.92
C TRP A 232 8.60 5.69 25.47
N GLN A 233 9.68 5.63 26.28
CA GLN A 233 10.97 6.20 25.92
C GLN A 233 11.95 5.09 25.56
N PRO A 234 12.30 4.93 24.26
CA PRO A 234 13.39 4.03 23.87
C PRO A 234 14.72 4.50 24.51
N LYS A 235 15.65 3.56 24.73
CA LYS A 235 16.94 3.89 25.32
C LYS A 235 17.83 4.72 24.41
N ARG A 236 17.82 4.40 23.12
CA ARG A 236 18.63 5.10 22.12
C ARG A 236 18.05 5.03 20.72
N ILE A 237 18.51 5.95 19.90
CA ILE A 237 18.30 5.93 18.45
C ILE A 237 19.67 5.92 17.75
N LEU A 238 19.81 5.02 16.78
CA LEU A 238 21.04 4.77 16.04
C LEU A 238 20.81 4.99 14.55
N TRP A 239 21.84 5.39 13.84
CA TRP A 239 21.87 5.35 12.37
C TRP A 239 22.68 4.14 11.90
N ASN A 240 22.11 3.29 11.03
CA ASN A 240 22.82 2.19 10.37
C ASN A 240 23.74 2.78 9.28
N SER A 241 24.94 3.18 9.69
CA SER A 241 25.92 3.89 8.88
C SER A 241 26.80 2.94 8.07
N ARG A 242 27.46 3.47 7.04
CA ARG A 242 28.51 2.75 6.28
C ARG A 242 29.91 3.24 6.61
N GLY A 243 30.06 4.14 7.59
CA GLY A 243 31.29 4.87 7.83
C GLY A 243 32.21 4.24 8.88
N ASN A 244 33.48 4.54 8.77
CA ASN A 244 34.51 4.29 9.77
C ASN A 244 34.70 5.58 10.58
N GLY A 245 33.83 5.85 11.58
CA GLY A 245 33.89 7.02 12.45
C GLY A 245 34.33 6.66 13.86
N THR A 246 34.49 7.68 14.70
CA THR A 246 34.61 7.52 16.15
C THR A 246 33.23 7.27 16.76
N ASN A 247 33.12 6.44 17.79
CA ASN A 247 31.87 6.07 18.47
C ASN A 247 30.88 5.26 17.58
N ILE A 248 31.43 4.35 16.77
CA ILE A 248 30.64 3.42 15.96
C ILE A 248 30.56 2.06 16.67
N ILE A 249 29.35 1.54 16.84
CA ILE A 249 29.11 0.17 17.27
C ILE A 249 29.23 -0.72 16.03
N GLN A 250 30.05 -1.78 16.15
CA GLN A 250 30.17 -2.81 15.12
C GLN A 250 29.48 -4.08 15.59
N LEU A 251 28.46 -4.52 14.86
CA LEU A 251 27.73 -5.75 15.18
C LEU A 251 28.02 -6.81 14.13
N ASN A 252 28.56 -7.95 14.55
CA ASN A 252 28.71 -9.12 13.68
C ASN A 252 27.32 -9.76 13.47
N VAL A 253 26.83 -9.74 12.23
CA VAL A 253 25.53 -10.28 11.82
C VAL A 253 25.67 -11.59 11.03
N SER A 254 26.81 -12.25 11.12
CA SER A 254 27.05 -13.57 10.55
C SER A 254 26.35 -14.66 11.36
N GLY A 255 26.17 -15.83 10.75
CA GLY A 255 25.59 -17.01 11.39
C GLY A 255 24.45 -17.61 10.56
N ASN A 256 23.84 -18.63 11.12
CA ASN A 256 22.77 -19.39 10.48
C ASN A 256 21.48 -19.32 11.29
N ASP A 257 20.37 -19.31 10.58
CA ASP A 257 19.04 -19.47 11.16
C ASP A 257 18.89 -20.86 11.79
N PRO A 258 18.53 -20.97 13.07
CA PRO A 258 18.47 -22.25 13.78
C PRO A 258 17.35 -23.18 13.27
N VAL A 259 16.35 -22.66 12.56
CA VAL A 259 15.22 -23.45 12.02
C VAL A 259 15.57 -24.05 10.66
N SER A 260 16.00 -23.21 9.72
CA SER A 260 16.29 -23.64 8.35
C SER A 260 17.72 -24.13 8.14
N GLY A 261 18.67 -23.78 9.02
CA GLY A 261 20.10 -24.01 8.85
C GLY A 261 20.77 -23.10 7.81
N GLU A 262 20.02 -22.27 7.12
CA GLU A 262 20.54 -21.32 6.12
C GLU A 262 21.28 -20.15 6.79
N SER A 263 22.26 -19.56 6.10
CA SER A 263 22.87 -18.33 6.60
C SER A 263 21.85 -17.18 6.64
N PHE A 264 21.97 -16.27 7.64
CA PHE A 264 21.12 -15.06 7.68
C PHE A 264 21.21 -14.25 6.38
N ALA A 265 22.35 -14.28 5.71
CA ALA A 265 22.51 -13.66 4.40
C ALA A 265 21.65 -14.32 3.31
N ALA A 266 21.48 -15.65 3.34
CA ALA A 266 20.59 -16.34 2.40
C ALA A 266 19.13 -16.04 2.70
N VAL A 267 18.71 -16.07 3.96
CA VAL A 267 17.37 -15.64 4.41
C VAL A 267 17.09 -14.21 3.96
N ALA A 268 18.01 -13.28 4.20
CA ALA A 268 17.91 -11.89 3.79
C ALA A 268 17.80 -11.72 2.28
N GLY A 269 18.56 -12.51 1.51
CA GLY A 269 18.48 -12.51 0.04
C GLY A 269 17.09 -12.93 -0.46
N ARG A 270 16.49 -13.96 0.14
CA ARG A 270 15.12 -14.39 -0.16
C ARG A 270 14.10 -13.33 0.24
N SER A 271 14.24 -12.75 1.45
CA SER A 271 13.37 -11.65 1.91
C SER A 271 13.40 -10.48 0.92
N ARG A 272 14.60 -9.99 0.57
CA ARG A 272 14.74 -8.91 -0.40
C ARG A 272 14.18 -9.24 -1.79
N SER A 273 14.25 -10.51 -2.21
CA SER A 273 13.73 -10.96 -3.51
C SER A 273 12.20 -10.91 -3.62
N MET A 274 11.49 -10.66 -2.52
CA MET A 274 10.03 -10.48 -2.53
C MET A 274 9.61 -9.15 -3.15
N HIS A 275 10.48 -8.12 -3.14
CA HIS A 275 10.22 -6.81 -3.76
C HIS A 275 10.32 -6.87 -5.30
N LYS A 276 9.52 -7.73 -5.91
CA LYS A 276 9.60 -8.02 -7.35
C LYS A 276 9.13 -6.87 -8.22
N THR A 277 8.14 -6.09 -7.75
CA THR A 277 7.70 -4.88 -8.45
C THR A 277 8.85 -3.88 -8.63
N GLN A 278 9.86 -3.91 -7.75
CA GLN A 278 11.06 -3.07 -7.80
C GLN A 278 12.24 -3.72 -8.55
N GLY A 279 12.02 -4.91 -9.16
CA GLY A 279 13.02 -5.63 -9.96
C GLY A 279 13.96 -6.52 -9.17
N PHE A 280 13.77 -6.66 -7.86
CA PHE A 280 14.54 -7.60 -7.06
C PHE A 280 14.15 -9.06 -7.37
N GLY A 281 15.12 -9.96 -7.34
CA GLY A 281 14.91 -11.40 -7.62
C GLY A 281 14.93 -11.79 -9.10
N ASN A 282 14.91 -10.85 -10.04
CA ASN A 282 14.98 -11.10 -11.48
C ASN A 282 16.44 -11.33 -11.99
N PHE A 283 17.41 -10.79 -11.28
CA PHE A 283 18.82 -11.06 -11.52
C PHE A 283 19.25 -12.06 -10.46
N GLY A 284 19.71 -13.24 -10.87
CA GLY A 284 20.18 -14.28 -9.96
C GLY A 284 21.04 -13.69 -8.86
N GLY A 285 20.40 -13.40 -7.75
CA GLY A 285 20.96 -12.68 -6.61
C GLY A 285 22.15 -13.49 -6.12
N GLY A 286 23.33 -12.93 -6.25
CA GLY A 286 24.55 -13.58 -5.88
C GLY A 286 24.41 -14.19 -4.49
N GLY A 287 24.50 -15.50 -4.43
CA GLY A 287 24.59 -16.23 -3.18
C GLY A 287 25.66 -15.56 -2.33
N GLY A 288 25.26 -15.01 -1.19
CA GLY A 288 26.18 -14.31 -0.32
C GLY A 288 27.29 -15.26 0.07
N GLY A 289 28.50 -14.98 -0.41
CA GLY A 289 29.69 -15.71 0.03
C GLY A 289 29.73 -15.73 1.56
N GLY A 290 30.06 -16.88 2.15
CA GLY A 290 30.07 -17.15 3.61
C GLY A 290 31.16 -16.40 4.39
N GLY A 291 31.46 -15.14 4.06
CA GLY A 291 32.38 -14.27 4.80
C GLY A 291 31.72 -13.60 6.00
N ALA A 292 32.54 -13.23 7.00
CA ALA A 292 32.10 -12.45 8.14
C ALA A 292 31.43 -11.14 7.68
N ARG A 293 30.23 -10.86 8.18
CA ARG A 293 29.45 -9.66 7.87
C ARG A 293 29.24 -8.85 9.12
N SER A 294 29.51 -7.56 9.01
CA SER A 294 29.36 -6.60 10.11
C SER A 294 28.49 -5.43 9.67
N GLU A 295 27.62 -5.00 10.57
CA GLU A 295 26.80 -3.78 10.45
C GLU A 295 27.33 -2.70 11.39
N SER A 296 27.31 -1.46 10.96
CA SER A 296 27.84 -0.32 11.67
C SER A 296 26.72 0.61 12.12
N PHE A 297 26.79 1.09 13.37
CA PHE A 297 25.78 1.98 13.93
C PHE A 297 26.43 3.20 14.59
N GLN A 298 25.89 4.37 14.30
CA GLN A 298 26.26 5.63 14.95
C GLN A 298 25.15 6.08 15.88
N LEU A 299 25.49 6.45 17.11
CA LEU A 299 24.52 7.03 18.05
C LEU A 299 24.05 8.39 17.53
N LEU A 300 22.72 8.57 17.41
CA LEU A 300 22.10 9.86 17.12
C LEU A 300 21.63 10.57 18.40
N ASP A 301 21.04 9.82 19.35
CA ASP A 301 20.59 10.37 20.65
C ASP A 301 20.33 9.22 21.65
N GLY A 302 20.25 9.57 22.94
CA GLY A 302 19.94 8.64 24.02
C GLY A 302 21.19 8.07 24.73
N GLU A 303 21.03 6.94 25.41
CA GLU A 303 22.10 6.31 26.20
C GLU A 303 23.17 5.73 25.27
N PRO A 304 24.49 5.93 25.58
CA PRO A 304 25.57 5.37 24.78
C PRO A 304 25.60 3.84 24.85
N ALA A 305 26.15 3.22 23.79
CA ALA A 305 26.44 1.81 23.71
C ALA A 305 27.80 1.63 23.03
N THR A 306 28.52 0.56 23.35
CA THR A 306 29.90 0.35 22.89
C THR A 306 30.11 -0.97 22.15
N ASN A 307 29.54 -2.06 22.64
CA ASN A 307 29.76 -3.41 22.11
C ASN A 307 28.54 -3.98 21.38
N ASP A 308 27.34 -3.62 21.84
CA ASP A 308 26.07 -4.14 21.30
C ASP A 308 25.04 -3.02 21.29
N ILE A 309 24.14 -3.05 20.29
CA ILE A 309 23.06 -2.07 20.17
C ILE A 309 22.10 -2.10 21.37
N LEU A 310 22.02 -3.21 22.11
CA LEU A 310 21.22 -3.35 23.33
C LEU A 310 22.03 -3.21 24.64
N ASP A 311 23.26 -2.70 24.61
CA ASP A 311 24.01 -2.44 25.84
C ASP A 311 23.18 -1.66 26.87
N GLY A 312 23.13 -2.17 28.12
CA GLY A 312 22.35 -1.57 29.20
C GLY A 312 20.83 -1.78 29.15
N VAL A 313 20.33 -2.58 28.18
CA VAL A 313 18.92 -2.99 28.12
C VAL A 313 18.77 -4.32 28.89
N ASP A 314 17.84 -4.39 29.84
CA ASP A 314 17.44 -5.69 30.41
C ASP A 314 16.50 -6.39 29.42
N ALA A 315 17.06 -7.34 28.65
CA ALA A 315 16.32 -8.12 27.66
C ALA A 315 15.72 -9.41 28.28
N THR A 316 15.62 -9.50 29.61
CA THR A 316 15.09 -10.66 30.33
C THR A 316 13.72 -10.38 30.94
N TRP A 317 13.06 -11.44 31.42
CA TRP A 317 11.81 -11.33 32.19
C TRP A 317 11.96 -10.57 33.51
N SER A 318 13.18 -10.32 33.98
CA SER A 318 13.44 -9.53 35.21
C SER A 318 12.96 -8.09 35.10
N ARG A 319 12.86 -7.56 33.88
CA ARG A 319 12.32 -6.22 33.62
C ARG A 319 10.83 -6.05 33.96
N VAL A 320 10.11 -7.17 34.07
CA VAL A 320 8.69 -7.21 34.45
C VAL A 320 8.57 -7.52 35.92
N PRO A 321 7.91 -6.69 36.75
CA PRO A 321 7.68 -7.01 38.16
C PRO A 321 6.98 -8.37 38.33
N GLY A 322 7.62 -9.29 39.04
CA GLY A 322 7.17 -10.69 39.22
C GLY A 322 7.56 -11.64 38.07
N GLY A 323 8.23 -11.17 37.03
CA GLY A 323 8.56 -11.98 35.86
C GLY A 323 9.76 -12.94 36.01
N ALA A 324 10.63 -12.75 36.98
CA ALA A 324 11.83 -13.56 37.10
C ALA A 324 11.56 -15.08 37.21
N GLY A 325 10.45 -15.48 37.86
CA GLY A 325 9.99 -16.86 37.93
C GLY A 325 9.62 -17.43 36.54
N ILE A 326 8.99 -16.61 35.71
CA ILE A 326 8.61 -16.95 34.35
C ILE A 326 9.86 -17.21 33.50
N GLY A 327 10.87 -16.33 33.60
CA GLY A 327 12.15 -16.51 32.90
C GLY A 327 12.81 -17.83 33.27
N LYS A 328 12.92 -18.13 34.56
CA LYS A 328 13.52 -19.39 35.07
C LYS A 328 12.76 -20.62 34.55
N LEU A 329 11.44 -20.64 34.65
CA LEU A 329 10.62 -21.76 34.16
C LEU A 329 10.74 -21.90 32.63
N THR A 330 10.83 -20.80 31.89
CA THR A 330 11.07 -20.83 30.44
C THR A 330 12.40 -21.48 30.10
N ASP A 331 13.49 -21.14 30.81
CA ASP A 331 14.80 -21.79 30.62
C ASP A 331 14.73 -23.30 30.90
N GLU A 332 13.98 -23.72 31.92
CA GLU A 332 13.75 -25.14 32.23
C GLU A 332 12.97 -25.85 31.09
N VAL A 333 11.95 -25.19 30.52
CA VAL A 333 11.19 -25.73 29.38
C VAL A 333 12.09 -25.88 28.15
N ILE A 334 12.89 -24.86 27.83
CA ILE A 334 13.85 -24.90 26.72
C ILE A 334 14.85 -26.03 26.90
N ALA A 335 15.43 -26.15 28.10
CA ALA A 335 16.44 -27.18 28.39
C ALA A 335 15.89 -28.63 28.32
N LYS A 336 14.59 -28.81 28.58
CA LYS A 336 13.90 -30.12 28.57
C LYS A 336 13.11 -30.37 27.29
N PHE A 337 13.10 -29.44 26.34
CA PHE A 337 12.33 -29.59 25.12
C PHE A 337 12.75 -30.80 24.32
N ASN A 338 11.78 -31.66 23.99
CA ASN A 338 12.00 -32.85 23.19
C ASN A 338 11.44 -32.66 21.78
N PRO A 339 12.27 -32.54 20.72
CA PRO A 339 11.81 -32.35 19.33
C PRO A 339 10.97 -33.53 18.81
N GLU A 340 11.17 -34.77 19.33
CA GLU A 340 10.38 -35.94 18.92
C GLU A 340 9.02 -36.00 19.62
N ASN A 341 8.90 -35.31 20.76
CA ASN A 341 7.63 -35.24 21.51
C ASN A 341 7.44 -33.84 22.12
N PRO A 342 7.11 -32.82 21.33
CA PRO A 342 6.90 -31.46 21.84
C PRO A 342 5.79 -31.37 22.90
N SER A 343 4.79 -32.25 22.84
CA SER A 343 3.67 -32.26 23.79
C SER A 343 4.08 -32.61 25.25
N ALA A 344 5.27 -33.18 25.45
CA ALA A 344 5.81 -33.37 26.78
C ALA A 344 6.03 -32.04 27.54
N SER A 345 6.14 -30.90 26.83
CA SER A 345 6.25 -29.55 27.40
C SER A 345 4.92 -28.97 27.89
N VAL A 346 3.77 -29.55 27.51
CA VAL A 346 2.42 -28.96 27.76
C VAL A 346 2.18 -28.70 29.26
N PRO A 347 2.49 -29.60 30.22
CA PRO A 347 2.26 -29.30 31.63
C PRO A 347 3.01 -28.04 32.12
N ALA A 348 4.29 -27.88 31.72
CA ALA A 348 5.08 -26.72 32.09
C ALA A 348 4.63 -25.43 31.40
N LEU A 349 4.11 -25.52 30.14
CA LEU A 349 3.52 -24.39 29.44
C LEU A 349 2.22 -23.92 30.10
N LEU A 350 1.38 -24.84 30.61
CA LEU A 350 0.18 -24.49 31.38
C LEU A 350 0.55 -23.82 32.71
N GLU A 351 1.64 -24.22 33.35
CA GLU A 351 2.15 -23.54 34.53
C GLU A 351 2.66 -22.13 34.19
N LEU A 352 3.43 -21.97 33.11
CA LEU A 352 3.84 -20.64 32.60
C LEU A 352 2.62 -19.71 32.35
N ARG A 353 1.53 -20.24 31.75
CA ARG A 353 0.29 -19.48 31.56
C ARG A 353 -0.31 -19.03 32.91
N SER A 354 -0.32 -19.91 33.91
CA SER A 354 -0.83 -19.57 35.23
C SER A 354 0.01 -18.46 35.88
N GLN A 355 1.33 -18.52 35.75
CA GLN A 355 2.23 -17.48 36.26
C GLN A 355 2.06 -16.14 35.55
N LEU A 356 1.92 -16.17 34.21
CA LEU A 356 1.61 -14.95 33.42
C LEU A 356 0.28 -14.31 33.84
N ALA A 357 -0.76 -15.12 34.02
CA ALA A 357 -2.08 -14.64 34.45
C ALA A 357 -2.08 -14.06 35.87
N ALA A 358 -1.13 -14.47 36.72
CA ALA A 358 -0.95 -13.95 38.08
C ALA A 358 -0.22 -12.59 38.11
N LEU A 359 0.41 -12.16 37.02
CA LEU A 359 1.03 -10.82 36.93
C LEU A 359 -0.02 -9.71 37.00
N THR A 360 0.21 -8.73 37.84
CA THR A 360 -0.71 -7.59 38.03
C THR A 360 -0.46 -6.44 37.05
N THR A 361 0.53 -6.59 36.17
CA THR A 361 0.93 -5.58 35.20
C THR A 361 -0.09 -5.45 34.06
N LYS A 362 -0.25 -4.21 33.55
CA LYS A 362 -0.99 -3.92 32.30
C LYS A 362 -0.05 -3.68 31.13
N ASP A 363 1.19 -4.12 31.20
CA ASP A 363 2.17 -3.96 30.13
C ASP A 363 1.68 -4.70 28.86
N PRO A 364 1.48 -4.02 27.72
CA PRO A 364 1.10 -4.66 26.46
C PRO A 364 2.06 -5.76 25.99
N LEU A 365 3.35 -5.62 26.31
CA LEU A 365 4.36 -6.65 26.02
C LEU A 365 4.02 -7.98 26.72
N VAL A 366 3.54 -7.93 27.97
CA VAL A 366 3.16 -9.15 28.68
C VAL A 366 1.93 -9.80 28.06
N ALA A 367 0.94 -9.00 27.61
CA ALA A 367 -0.22 -9.52 26.90
C ALA A 367 0.20 -10.17 25.57
N GLU A 368 1.14 -9.57 24.85
CA GLU A 368 1.70 -10.13 23.62
C GLU A 368 2.44 -11.47 23.89
N LYS A 369 3.22 -11.51 24.97
CA LYS A 369 3.89 -12.75 25.39
C LYS A 369 2.90 -13.84 25.81
N HIS A 370 1.75 -13.47 26.39
CA HIS A 370 0.69 -14.44 26.68
C HIS A 370 0.13 -15.05 25.37
N ALA A 371 -0.16 -14.22 24.37
CA ALA A 371 -0.60 -14.71 23.06
C ALA A 371 0.48 -15.55 22.34
N GLN A 372 1.77 -15.20 22.52
CA GLN A 372 2.89 -16.01 22.00
C GLN A 372 2.92 -17.39 22.69
N LEU A 373 2.73 -17.45 24.01
CA LEU A 373 2.71 -18.71 24.76
C LEU A 373 1.52 -19.60 24.34
N ASP A 374 0.36 -19.00 24.04
CA ASP A 374 -0.81 -19.73 23.54
C ASP A 374 -0.52 -20.39 22.18
N ARG A 375 0.17 -19.70 21.28
CA ARG A 375 0.63 -20.28 20.00
C ARG A 375 1.66 -21.41 20.19
N ILE A 376 2.60 -21.25 21.15
CA ILE A 376 3.55 -22.30 21.47
C ILE A 376 2.83 -23.54 22.04
N LEU A 377 1.87 -23.32 22.94
CA LEU A 377 1.05 -24.42 23.50
C LEU A 377 0.25 -25.12 22.39
N GLN A 378 -0.40 -24.37 21.51
CA GLN A 378 -1.11 -24.89 20.35
C GLN A 378 -0.19 -25.75 19.47
N ALA A 379 1.01 -25.25 19.16
CA ALA A 379 2.00 -25.97 18.35
C ALA A 379 2.52 -27.25 19.05
N CYS A 380 2.79 -27.22 20.36
CA CYS A 380 3.19 -28.40 21.14
C CYS A 380 2.08 -29.46 21.21
N LEU A 381 0.81 -29.06 21.18
CA LEU A 381 -0.33 -29.97 21.08
C LEU A 381 -0.47 -30.59 19.67
N GLY A 382 0.13 -29.97 18.64
CA GLY A 382 -0.20 -30.25 17.27
C GLY A 382 -1.70 -29.99 17.00
N LEU A 383 -2.23 -28.90 17.56
CA LEU A 383 -3.63 -28.51 17.45
C LEU A 383 -3.79 -27.56 16.26
N GLU A 384 -4.49 -28.00 15.24
CA GLU A 384 -4.86 -27.24 14.07
C GLU A 384 -6.36 -26.95 14.09
N ALA A 385 -6.73 -25.72 13.83
CA ALA A 385 -8.11 -25.28 13.69
C ALA A 385 -8.24 -24.42 12.45
N GLU A 386 -9.21 -24.67 11.61
CA GLU A 386 -9.41 -23.97 10.35
C GLU A 386 -10.89 -23.78 10.06
N THR A 387 -11.26 -22.59 9.62
CA THR A 387 -12.60 -22.31 9.10
C THR A 387 -12.54 -22.07 7.60
N THR A 388 -13.27 -22.90 6.83
CA THR A 388 -13.34 -22.74 5.38
C THR A 388 -14.72 -22.29 4.93
N ILE A 389 -14.74 -21.61 3.77
CA ILE A 389 -15.93 -21.17 3.05
C ILE A 389 -15.85 -21.56 1.57
N ALA A 390 -16.99 -21.79 0.94
CA ALA A 390 -17.03 -22.19 -0.46
C ALA A 390 -16.65 -21.05 -1.43
N ASN A 391 -16.90 -19.80 -1.05
CA ASN A 391 -16.57 -18.60 -1.82
C ASN A 391 -16.07 -17.52 -0.88
N ALA A 392 -14.88 -16.97 -1.16
CA ALA A 392 -14.31 -15.89 -0.39
C ALA A 392 -15.02 -14.55 -0.60
N GLU A 393 -15.71 -14.37 -1.72
CA GLU A 393 -16.45 -13.14 -2.02
C GLU A 393 -17.90 -13.26 -1.53
N VAL A 394 -18.27 -12.39 -0.60
CA VAL A 394 -19.57 -12.42 0.07
C VAL A 394 -20.25 -11.07 -0.02
N VAL A 395 -21.49 -11.05 -0.46
CA VAL A 395 -22.32 -9.84 -0.54
C VAL A 395 -23.01 -9.58 0.81
N PRO A 396 -23.08 -8.32 1.30
CA PRO A 396 -23.82 -7.98 2.52
C PRO A 396 -25.25 -8.54 2.51
N GLY A 397 -25.65 -9.19 3.60
CA GLY A 397 -26.95 -9.83 3.77
C GLY A 397 -26.99 -11.32 3.38
N GLU A 398 -25.91 -11.87 2.83
CA GLU A 398 -25.82 -13.31 2.55
C GLU A 398 -25.59 -14.14 3.80
N MET A 399 -26.01 -15.42 3.71
CA MET A 399 -25.75 -16.43 4.73
C MET A 399 -24.39 -17.08 4.48
N LEU A 400 -23.44 -16.87 5.39
CA LEU A 400 -22.17 -17.57 5.40
C LEU A 400 -22.39 -19.02 5.85
N LYS A 401 -21.91 -19.96 5.05
CA LYS A 401 -21.82 -21.38 5.43
C LYS A 401 -20.36 -21.65 5.82
N LEU A 402 -20.11 -21.70 7.12
CA LEU A 402 -18.82 -21.91 7.71
C LEU A 402 -18.61 -23.40 7.98
N HIS A 403 -17.52 -23.96 7.49
CA HIS A 403 -17.07 -25.30 7.82
C HIS A 403 -15.87 -25.21 8.73
N HIS A 404 -16.06 -25.52 10.02
CA HIS A 404 -15.00 -25.56 11.01
C HIS A 404 -14.41 -26.96 11.08
N SER A 405 -13.10 -27.06 11.02
CA SER A 405 -12.37 -28.31 11.17
C SER A 405 -11.26 -28.17 12.19
N VAL A 406 -11.08 -29.19 13.02
CA VAL A 406 -10.08 -29.22 14.08
C VAL A 406 -9.45 -30.61 14.15
N ILE A 407 -8.14 -30.67 14.29
CA ILE A 407 -7.38 -31.89 14.54
C ILE A 407 -6.34 -31.65 15.63
N VAL A 408 -6.10 -32.64 16.46
CA VAL A 408 -4.99 -32.67 17.43
C VAL A 408 -4.10 -33.87 17.15
N HIS A 409 -2.78 -33.68 17.16
CA HIS A 409 -1.83 -34.76 16.87
C HIS A 409 -1.25 -35.40 18.12
N SER A 410 -1.27 -34.70 19.26
CA SER A 410 -0.77 -35.23 20.52
C SER A 410 -1.79 -36.11 21.25
N GLY A 411 -1.29 -36.92 22.19
CA GLY A 411 -2.11 -37.70 23.13
C GLY A 411 -2.65 -36.92 24.34
N VAL A 412 -2.41 -35.60 24.39
CA VAL A 412 -2.92 -34.73 25.49
C VAL A 412 -4.43 -34.55 25.29
N SER A 413 -5.19 -34.66 26.40
CA SER A 413 -6.63 -34.44 26.37
C SER A 413 -6.95 -32.98 26.01
N VAL A 414 -7.69 -32.78 24.94
CA VAL A 414 -8.14 -31.47 24.45
C VAL A 414 -9.65 -31.58 24.16
N ARG A 415 -10.43 -30.67 24.72
CA ARG A 415 -11.86 -30.54 24.46
C ARG A 415 -12.13 -29.31 23.61
N TRP A 416 -12.78 -29.49 22.48
CA TRP A 416 -13.28 -28.36 21.67
C TRP A 416 -14.65 -27.94 22.22
N ILE A 417 -14.68 -26.76 22.82
CA ILE A 417 -15.85 -26.23 23.52
C ILE A 417 -16.82 -25.59 22.54
N GLY A 418 -16.32 -24.83 21.56
CA GLY A 418 -17.12 -24.15 20.54
C GLY A 418 -16.39 -23.02 19.84
N GLU A 419 -17.15 -22.19 19.14
CA GLU A 419 -16.68 -21.05 18.38
C GLU A 419 -17.32 -19.74 18.90
N ARG A 420 -16.58 -18.65 18.78
CA ARG A 420 -17.06 -17.30 19.10
C ARG A 420 -16.91 -16.40 17.87
N TYR A 421 -18.00 -15.76 17.45
CA TYR A 421 -18.06 -14.90 16.27
C TYR A 421 -18.09 -13.44 16.72
N LEU A 422 -16.94 -12.75 16.64
CA LEU A 422 -16.79 -11.38 17.11
C LEU A 422 -17.48 -10.38 16.17
N ALA A 423 -17.61 -10.73 14.90
CA ALA A 423 -18.14 -9.86 13.87
C ALA A 423 -19.61 -9.48 14.04
N ASN A 424 -20.42 -10.34 14.57
CA ASN A 424 -21.87 -10.14 14.69
C ASN A 424 -22.30 -9.56 16.04
N MET A 425 -21.35 -9.19 16.93
CA MET A 425 -21.60 -8.80 18.33
C MET A 425 -22.46 -9.81 19.11
N VAL A 426 -22.67 -11.00 18.55
CA VAL A 426 -23.36 -12.09 19.22
C VAL A 426 -22.29 -12.82 20.02
N PHE A 427 -22.16 -12.40 21.26
CA PHE A 427 -21.43 -13.16 22.27
C PHE A 427 -22.19 -14.50 22.46
N TYR A 428 -21.52 -15.60 22.15
CA TYR A 428 -21.93 -16.98 22.37
C TYR A 428 -22.87 -17.61 21.35
N ASN A 429 -22.31 -18.36 20.41
CA ASN A 429 -23.01 -19.52 19.85
C ASN A 429 -22.20 -20.78 20.17
N PHE A 430 -22.37 -21.27 21.37
CA PHE A 430 -22.07 -22.69 21.69
C PHE A 430 -23.18 -23.55 21.06
N THR A 431 -23.23 -23.61 19.74
CA THR A 431 -24.36 -24.20 19.02
C THR A 431 -24.30 -25.71 18.92
N ALA A 432 -23.17 -26.33 19.26
CA ALA A 432 -23.00 -27.77 19.26
C ALA A 432 -22.33 -28.24 20.56
N GLY A 433 -22.61 -29.47 20.98
CA GLY A 433 -22.03 -30.03 22.19
C GLY A 433 -20.48 -30.05 22.17
N ILE A 434 -19.88 -30.14 23.38
CA ILE A 434 -18.44 -30.26 23.55
C ILE A 434 -17.94 -31.53 22.86
N ILE A 435 -16.83 -31.43 22.11
CA ILE A 435 -16.16 -32.56 21.46
C ILE A 435 -14.83 -32.84 22.15
N GLU A 436 -14.68 -34.06 22.66
CA GLU A 436 -13.40 -34.60 23.09
C GLU A 436 -12.61 -34.96 21.82
N LEU A 437 -11.48 -34.27 21.58
CA LEU A 437 -10.64 -34.51 20.40
C LEU A 437 -9.83 -35.79 20.58
N ARG A 438 -9.78 -36.60 19.53
CA ARG A 438 -8.97 -37.83 19.51
C ARG A 438 -7.72 -37.59 18.64
N PRO A 439 -6.56 -38.10 19.05
CA PRO A 439 -5.32 -37.93 18.30
C PRO A 439 -5.47 -38.39 16.83
N ASN A 440 -5.04 -37.50 15.91
CA ASN A 440 -5.07 -37.74 14.45
C ASN A 440 -6.47 -38.03 13.87
N GLN A 441 -7.53 -37.59 14.54
CA GLN A 441 -8.90 -37.68 14.02
C GLN A 441 -9.47 -36.29 13.81
N LEU A 442 -9.88 -36.03 12.57
CA LEU A 442 -10.51 -34.74 12.22
C LEU A 442 -11.91 -34.67 12.85
N ALA A 443 -12.17 -33.61 13.57
CA ALA A 443 -13.48 -33.20 14.04
C ALA A 443 -13.96 -32.00 13.20
N SER A 444 -15.22 -31.96 12.84
CA SER A 444 -15.76 -30.83 12.04
C SER A 444 -17.18 -30.45 12.43
N ARG A 445 -17.54 -29.20 12.10
CA ARG A 445 -18.89 -28.64 12.29
C ARG A 445 -19.23 -27.70 11.14
N ASP A 446 -20.49 -27.74 10.70
CA ASP A 446 -21.06 -26.81 9.75
C ASP A 446 -21.97 -25.82 10.48
N VAL A 447 -21.74 -24.51 10.27
CA VAL A 447 -22.51 -23.45 10.91
C VAL A 447 -22.93 -22.41 9.88
N GLY A 448 -24.18 -21.95 9.95
CA GLY A 448 -24.67 -20.80 9.19
C GLY A 448 -24.59 -19.51 10.00
N GLN A 449 -23.97 -18.48 9.44
CA GLN A 449 -23.92 -17.13 10.01
C GLN A 449 -24.40 -16.12 8.98
N GLN A 450 -25.25 -15.17 9.37
CA GLN A 450 -25.69 -14.12 8.46
C GLN A 450 -24.74 -12.92 8.52
N LEU A 451 -24.25 -12.50 7.36
CA LEU A 451 -23.51 -11.24 7.24
C LEU A 451 -24.51 -10.09 7.25
N ILE A 452 -24.56 -9.33 8.35
CA ILE A 452 -25.55 -8.27 8.55
C ILE A 452 -25.30 -7.12 7.57
N PHE A 453 -26.33 -6.76 6.78
CA PHE A 453 -26.29 -5.65 5.84
C PHE A 453 -26.08 -4.31 6.59
N GLY A 454 -25.17 -3.46 6.08
CA GLY A 454 -24.88 -2.14 6.63
C GLY A 454 -23.97 -2.10 7.85
N THR A 455 -23.63 -3.23 8.44
CA THR A 455 -22.66 -3.30 9.56
C THR A 455 -21.25 -3.63 9.09
N ARG A 456 -21.08 -3.99 7.82
CA ARG A 456 -19.80 -4.32 7.22
C ARG A 456 -19.60 -3.46 5.98
N PRO A 457 -18.56 -2.60 5.97
CA PRO A 457 -18.15 -1.90 4.77
C PRO A 457 -17.64 -2.92 3.74
N LEU A 458 -17.65 -2.53 2.48
CA LEU A 458 -16.98 -3.30 1.43
C LEU A 458 -15.50 -3.46 1.78
N SER A 459 -14.92 -4.61 1.41
CA SER A 459 -13.49 -4.82 1.59
C SER A 459 -12.71 -3.83 0.75
N GLN A 460 -11.97 -2.98 1.45
CA GLN A 460 -11.06 -1.98 0.89
C GLN A 460 -9.93 -1.78 1.91
N PRO A 461 -8.67 -1.67 1.52
CA PRO A 461 -7.62 -1.28 2.44
C PRO A 461 -8.03 -0.06 3.25
N TYR A 462 -7.84 -0.08 4.58
CA TYR A 462 -8.37 0.96 5.47
C TYR A 462 -7.87 2.37 5.12
N TRP A 463 -6.67 2.47 4.54
CA TRP A 463 -6.08 3.74 4.10
C TRP A 463 -6.59 4.23 2.75
N LEU A 464 -7.37 3.40 2.01
CA LEU A 464 -7.99 3.74 0.73
C LEU A 464 -9.52 3.90 0.82
N ARG A 465 -10.08 3.98 2.05
CA ARG A 465 -11.53 4.16 2.23
C ARG A 465 -11.98 5.60 2.05
N GLU A 466 -11.11 6.54 2.38
CA GLU A 466 -11.36 7.99 2.30
C GLU A 466 -10.47 8.62 1.24
N GLU A 467 -10.97 9.65 0.56
CA GLU A 467 -10.16 10.37 -0.42
C GLU A 467 -8.94 11.02 0.24
N PRO A 468 -7.71 10.75 -0.24
CA PRO A 468 -6.48 11.25 0.38
C PRO A 468 -6.33 12.77 0.19
N SER A 469 -5.44 13.38 0.97
CA SER A 469 -4.83 14.67 0.64
C SER A 469 -3.57 14.45 -0.20
N PRO A 470 -2.96 15.47 -0.79
CA PRO A 470 -1.80 15.29 -1.69
C PRO A 470 -0.61 14.52 -1.09
N GLY A 471 -0.41 14.55 0.23
CA GLY A 471 0.71 13.85 0.88
C GLY A 471 0.30 12.82 1.92
N MET A 472 -1.00 12.63 2.20
CA MET A 472 -1.47 11.84 3.34
C MET A 472 -2.74 11.05 3.01
N TYR A 473 -2.74 9.78 3.33
CA TYR A 473 -3.97 8.99 3.43
C TYR A 473 -4.82 9.47 4.62
N ARG A 474 -6.14 9.45 4.43
CA ARG A 474 -7.10 9.68 5.51
C ARG A 474 -7.59 8.35 6.05
N VAL A 475 -7.66 8.25 7.35
CA VAL A 475 -8.08 7.04 8.06
C VAL A 475 -9.17 7.41 9.04
N ASP A 476 -10.33 6.80 8.87
CA ASP A 476 -11.54 7.03 9.66
C ASP A 476 -11.43 6.46 11.10
N ASP A 477 -10.74 5.33 11.25
CA ASP A 477 -10.49 4.67 12.54
C ASP A 477 -9.01 4.80 12.95
N PRO A 478 -8.68 5.69 13.90
CA PRO A 478 -7.30 5.88 14.34
C PRO A 478 -6.62 4.62 14.89
N THR A 479 -7.38 3.60 15.31
CA THR A 479 -6.81 2.34 15.82
C THR A 479 -6.16 1.50 14.73
N LEU A 480 -6.47 1.77 13.47
CA LEU A 480 -5.88 1.09 12.32
C LEU A 480 -4.55 1.72 11.87
N ILE A 481 -4.25 2.96 12.31
CA ILE A 481 -3.00 3.65 11.95
C ILE A 481 -1.81 2.84 12.48
N GLY A 482 -0.90 2.52 11.59
CA GLY A 482 0.27 1.68 11.89
C GLY A 482 0.16 0.27 11.30
N LEU A 483 -1.05 -0.26 11.16
CA LEU A 483 -1.24 -1.63 10.68
C LEU A 483 -0.83 -1.79 9.20
N PRO A 484 -0.23 -2.92 8.83
CA PRO A 484 0.13 -3.17 7.44
C PRO A 484 -1.08 -3.48 6.55
N GLU A 485 -2.12 -4.10 7.09
CA GLU A 485 -3.34 -4.49 6.38
C GLU A 485 -4.56 -4.49 7.32
N ASN A 486 -5.74 -4.67 6.76
CA ASN A 486 -6.97 -4.75 7.53
C ASN A 486 -6.97 -5.97 8.47
N PRO A 487 -7.55 -5.85 9.66
CA PRO A 487 -7.91 -7.02 10.45
C PRO A 487 -8.92 -7.91 9.69
N PRO A 488 -9.09 -9.19 10.10
CA PRO A 488 -10.07 -10.09 9.50
C PRO A 488 -11.47 -9.48 9.44
N VAL A 489 -12.12 -9.60 8.28
CA VAL A 489 -13.49 -9.10 8.09
C VAL A 489 -14.47 -9.86 9.00
N PHE A 490 -14.25 -11.15 9.21
CA PHE A 490 -15.08 -12.00 10.04
C PHE A 490 -14.20 -12.80 11.03
N PRO A 491 -13.71 -12.15 12.12
CA PRO A 491 -12.87 -12.83 13.09
C PRO A 491 -13.66 -13.89 13.87
N ILE A 492 -13.04 -15.04 14.01
CA ILE A 492 -13.54 -16.22 14.71
C ILE A 492 -12.55 -16.60 15.80
N GLU A 493 -13.04 -17.14 16.89
CA GLU A 493 -12.22 -17.73 17.93
C GLU A 493 -12.71 -19.15 18.23
N HIS A 494 -11.84 -20.14 18.03
CA HIS A 494 -12.07 -21.50 18.51
C HIS A 494 -11.70 -21.59 19.99
N ILE A 495 -12.59 -22.13 20.79
CA ILE A 495 -12.42 -22.24 22.24
C ILE A 495 -12.14 -23.69 22.60
N PHE A 496 -10.99 -23.91 23.22
CA PHE A 496 -10.56 -25.21 23.70
C PHE A 496 -10.37 -25.23 25.21
N GLU A 497 -10.44 -26.42 25.80
CA GLU A 497 -10.01 -26.67 27.17
C GLU A 497 -8.87 -27.68 27.16
N VAL A 498 -7.75 -27.30 27.82
CA VAL A 498 -6.56 -28.11 27.93
C VAL A 498 -6.08 -28.06 29.41
N GLY A 499 -6.01 -29.20 30.08
CA GLY A 499 -5.57 -29.24 31.49
C GLY A 499 -6.38 -28.35 32.43
N GLY A 500 -7.69 -28.16 32.17
CA GLY A 500 -8.55 -27.29 32.95
C GLY A 500 -8.43 -25.79 32.64
N GLN A 501 -7.59 -25.40 31.70
CA GLN A 501 -7.45 -24.00 31.25
C GLN A 501 -8.08 -23.79 29.87
N THR A 502 -8.68 -22.63 29.66
CA THR A 502 -9.22 -22.22 28.35
C THR A 502 -8.09 -21.76 27.43
N LEU A 503 -7.96 -22.39 26.26
CA LEU A 503 -7.11 -21.92 25.16
C LEU A 503 -7.99 -21.36 24.05
N VAL A 504 -7.71 -20.13 23.63
CA VAL A 504 -8.41 -19.44 22.53
C VAL A 504 -7.49 -19.42 21.32
N VAL A 505 -7.98 -19.98 20.21
CA VAL A 505 -7.26 -19.98 18.94
C VAL A 505 -8.00 -19.07 17.97
N PRO A 506 -7.42 -17.90 17.59
CA PRO A 506 -8.02 -17.00 16.62
C PRO A 506 -7.97 -17.60 15.21
N ASP A 507 -9.03 -17.36 14.43
CA ASP A 507 -9.19 -17.83 13.07
C ASP A 507 -10.01 -16.84 12.23
N GLU A 508 -10.04 -17.04 10.93
CA GLU A 508 -10.88 -16.32 9.98
C GLU A 508 -11.34 -17.24 8.84
N PRO A 509 -12.51 -16.99 8.21
CA PRO A 509 -12.96 -17.81 7.10
C PRO A 509 -12.05 -17.64 5.88
N VAL A 510 -11.61 -18.76 5.30
CA VAL A 510 -10.80 -18.76 4.09
C VAL A 510 -11.39 -19.70 3.03
N GLN A 511 -11.24 -19.34 1.77
CA GLN A 511 -11.46 -20.24 0.66
C GLN A 511 -10.14 -20.91 0.28
N LEU A 512 -10.14 -22.25 0.23
CA LEU A 512 -9.00 -23.02 -0.27
C LEU A 512 -9.01 -23.03 -1.80
N MET A 513 -7.93 -22.55 -2.40
CA MET A 513 -7.78 -22.42 -3.84
C MET A 513 -6.89 -23.54 -4.38
N THR A 514 -7.41 -24.33 -5.30
CA THR A 514 -6.63 -25.36 -6.00
C THR A 514 -5.91 -24.78 -7.20
N ASN A 515 -4.74 -25.35 -7.55
CA ASN A 515 -3.93 -24.94 -8.70
C ASN A 515 -3.45 -23.48 -8.67
N ARG A 516 -3.17 -22.96 -7.46
CA ARG A 516 -2.60 -21.63 -7.24
C ARG A 516 -1.21 -21.74 -6.61
N SER A 517 -0.45 -20.64 -6.63
CA SER A 517 0.82 -20.55 -5.90
C SER A 517 0.58 -20.70 -4.37
N PRO A 518 1.58 -21.08 -3.59
CA PRO A 518 1.45 -21.14 -2.13
C PRO A 518 0.92 -19.84 -1.52
N ALA A 519 1.35 -18.68 -2.02
CA ALA A 519 0.86 -17.38 -1.55
C ALA A 519 -0.62 -17.13 -1.84
N GLN A 520 -1.21 -17.85 -2.79
CA GLN A 520 -2.61 -17.72 -3.21
C GLN A 520 -3.44 -18.96 -2.91
N ALA A 521 -2.88 -19.95 -2.22
CA ALA A 521 -3.59 -21.19 -1.91
C ALA A 521 -4.77 -20.98 -0.93
N ARG A 522 -4.69 -19.93 -0.13
CA ARG A 522 -5.72 -19.54 0.85
C ARG A 522 -6.17 -18.11 0.53
N ARG A 523 -7.46 -17.95 0.26
CA ARG A 523 -8.05 -16.63 0.00
C ARG A 523 -8.88 -16.21 1.19
N ARG A 524 -8.54 -15.07 1.79
CA ARG A 524 -9.31 -14.44 2.87
C ARG A 524 -10.68 -13.98 2.36
N MET A 525 -11.64 -13.89 3.25
CA MET A 525 -12.99 -13.42 2.93
C MET A 525 -12.98 -11.92 2.63
N ASP A 526 -13.64 -11.55 1.51
CA ASP A 526 -13.92 -10.19 1.09
C ASP A 526 -15.42 -9.92 1.09
N VAL A 527 -15.82 -8.76 1.61
CA VAL A 527 -17.18 -8.24 1.42
C VAL A 527 -17.21 -7.44 0.12
N VAL A 528 -18.01 -7.88 -0.83
CA VAL A 528 -18.08 -7.29 -2.18
C VAL A 528 -19.45 -6.65 -2.43
N ALA A 529 -19.45 -5.61 -3.30
CA ALA A 529 -20.69 -5.08 -3.81
C ALA A 529 -21.46 -6.13 -4.63
N PRO A 530 -22.79 -6.11 -4.62
CA PRO A 530 -23.60 -7.08 -5.43
C PRO A 530 -23.39 -6.92 -6.93
N VAL A 531 -22.92 -5.76 -7.37
CA VAL A 531 -22.48 -5.45 -8.74
C VAL A 531 -21.26 -4.55 -8.69
N SER A 532 -20.37 -4.62 -9.67
CA SER A 532 -19.35 -3.62 -9.94
C SER A 532 -19.72 -2.80 -11.18
N LEU A 533 -19.21 -1.57 -11.22
CA LEU A 533 -19.42 -0.62 -12.30
C LEU A 533 -18.08 -0.29 -12.93
N LYS A 534 -17.95 -0.47 -14.23
CA LYS A 534 -16.71 -0.13 -14.95
C LYS A 534 -17.02 0.87 -16.04
N LEU A 535 -16.31 1.99 -16.05
CA LEU A 535 -16.34 2.96 -17.13
C LEU A 535 -15.36 2.56 -18.24
N GLY A 536 -15.65 2.99 -19.46
CA GLY A 536 -14.77 2.73 -20.61
C GLY A 536 -13.40 3.42 -20.51
N SER A 537 -13.32 4.51 -19.73
CA SER A 537 -12.11 5.30 -19.46
C SER A 537 -12.26 6.06 -18.14
N GLU A 538 -11.16 6.32 -17.46
CA GLU A 538 -11.14 7.17 -16.25
C GLU A 538 -11.17 8.67 -16.58
N VAL A 539 -10.70 9.05 -17.78
CA VAL A 539 -10.67 10.41 -18.27
C VAL A 539 -11.26 10.46 -19.67
N GLU A 540 -12.23 11.32 -19.90
CA GLU A 540 -12.78 11.55 -21.25
C GLU A 540 -12.83 13.03 -21.63
N LEU A 541 -12.43 13.27 -22.90
CA LEU A 541 -12.43 14.58 -23.49
C LEU A 541 -13.75 14.83 -24.23
N PHE A 542 -14.43 15.95 -23.92
CA PHE A 542 -15.66 16.42 -24.53
C PHE A 542 -15.42 17.75 -25.26
N ALA A 543 -16.05 17.93 -26.41
CA ALA A 543 -16.15 19.24 -27.01
C ALA A 543 -17.28 20.04 -26.32
N PRO A 544 -17.07 21.33 -25.97
CA PRO A 544 -18.09 22.14 -25.29
C PRO A 544 -19.45 22.13 -25.98
N GLY A 545 -20.50 21.81 -25.23
CA GLY A 545 -21.86 21.72 -25.72
C GLY A 545 -22.18 20.59 -26.71
N LYS A 546 -21.25 19.63 -26.90
CA LYS A 546 -21.46 18.50 -27.81
C LYS A 546 -21.67 17.20 -27.03
N PRO A 547 -22.72 16.43 -27.38
CA PRO A 547 -22.98 15.15 -26.74
C PRO A 547 -21.89 14.11 -27.07
N ARG A 548 -21.61 13.22 -26.10
CA ARG A 548 -20.76 12.04 -26.26
C ARG A 548 -21.36 10.86 -25.52
N GLN A 549 -21.17 9.65 -26.06
CA GLN A 549 -21.58 8.42 -25.41
C GLN A 549 -20.57 8.03 -24.33
N VAL A 550 -21.09 7.68 -23.14
CA VAL A 550 -20.34 7.13 -22.02
C VAL A 550 -20.93 5.76 -21.73
N GLU A 551 -20.09 4.74 -21.82
CA GLU A 551 -20.47 3.35 -21.54
C GLU A 551 -20.18 3.01 -20.09
N VAL A 552 -21.13 2.35 -19.43
CA VAL A 552 -20.98 1.75 -18.10
C VAL A 552 -21.22 0.25 -18.21
N GLU A 553 -20.23 -0.55 -17.90
CA GLU A 553 -20.37 -2.00 -17.77
C GLU A 553 -20.77 -2.35 -16.34
N VAL A 554 -21.90 -3.05 -16.19
CA VAL A 554 -22.40 -3.55 -14.90
C VAL A 554 -22.15 -5.04 -14.83
N THR A 555 -21.35 -5.51 -13.87
CA THR A 555 -21.03 -6.94 -13.68
C THR A 555 -21.58 -7.44 -12.36
N ALA A 556 -22.24 -8.61 -12.36
CA ALA A 556 -22.88 -9.21 -11.18
C ALA A 556 -21.90 -10.03 -10.33
N PHE A 557 -21.90 -9.80 -9.01
CA PHE A 557 -21.26 -10.65 -7.99
C PHE A 557 -22.29 -11.40 -7.13
N ARG A 558 -23.57 -11.17 -7.41
CA ARG A 558 -24.70 -11.90 -6.83
C ARG A 558 -25.61 -12.43 -7.94
N ALA A 559 -26.02 -13.69 -7.85
CA ALA A 559 -26.99 -14.26 -8.78
C ALA A 559 -28.35 -13.55 -8.68
N GLY A 560 -28.95 -13.26 -9.83
CA GLY A 560 -30.24 -12.57 -9.90
C GLY A 560 -30.17 -11.08 -9.59
N ALA A 561 -28.99 -10.44 -9.73
CA ALA A 561 -28.82 -9.01 -9.56
C ALA A 561 -29.70 -8.24 -10.55
N ARG A 562 -30.49 -7.30 -10.03
CA ARG A 562 -31.38 -6.45 -10.83
C ARG A 562 -31.53 -5.08 -10.17
N GLY A 563 -31.60 -4.04 -10.97
CA GLY A 563 -31.72 -2.71 -10.45
C GLY A 563 -31.72 -1.66 -11.52
N LEU A 564 -31.40 -0.45 -11.12
CA LEU A 564 -31.22 0.73 -11.99
C LEU A 564 -29.75 1.14 -11.95
N VAL A 565 -29.21 1.57 -13.07
CA VAL A 565 -27.93 2.27 -13.17
C VAL A 565 -28.14 3.66 -13.72
N TYR A 566 -27.43 4.65 -13.18
CA TYR A 566 -27.48 6.04 -13.60
C TYR A 566 -26.12 6.72 -13.39
N LEU A 567 -25.93 7.89 -14.01
CA LEU A 567 -24.74 8.71 -13.82
C LEU A 567 -25.07 9.94 -12.96
N GLU A 568 -24.33 10.10 -11.86
CA GLU A 568 -24.32 11.35 -11.09
C GLU A 568 -23.36 12.34 -11.73
N ALA A 569 -23.90 13.44 -12.26
CA ALA A 569 -23.13 14.51 -12.90
C ALA A 569 -23.44 15.86 -12.24
N PRO A 570 -22.48 16.81 -12.21
CA PRO A 570 -22.74 18.15 -11.67
C PRO A 570 -23.79 18.92 -12.48
N ASN A 571 -24.43 19.90 -11.84
CA ASN A 571 -25.36 20.82 -12.49
C ASN A 571 -24.76 21.41 -13.77
N LYS A 572 -25.57 21.54 -14.83
CA LYS A 572 -25.24 21.97 -16.20
C LYS A 572 -24.70 20.85 -17.12
N TRP A 573 -24.29 19.70 -16.61
CA TRP A 573 -24.03 18.50 -17.40
C TRP A 573 -25.36 17.75 -17.57
N LYS A 574 -25.72 17.41 -18.81
CA LYS A 574 -26.95 16.66 -19.10
C LYS A 574 -26.58 15.19 -19.33
N VAL A 575 -27.35 14.29 -18.76
CA VAL A 575 -27.23 12.84 -18.94
C VAL A 575 -28.56 12.31 -19.45
N GLU A 576 -28.55 11.56 -20.52
CA GLU A 576 -29.75 10.95 -21.14
C GLU A 576 -29.43 9.48 -21.52
N PRO A 577 -30.28 8.51 -21.14
CA PRO A 577 -31.46 8.67 -20.28
C PRO A 577 -31.07 8.94 -18.80
N ASP A 578 -32.00 9.36 -17.95
CA ASP A 578 -31.78 9.61 -16.53
C ASP A 578 -31.34 8.34 -15.78
N ALA A 579 -31.81 7.16 -16.19
CA ALA A 579 -31.42 5.86 -15.63
C ALA A 579 -31.80 4.73 -16.59
N GLU A 580 -31.07 3.61 -16.49
CA GLU A 580 -31.34 2.39 -17.25
C GLU A 580 -31.52 1.19 -16.32
N ASN A 581 -32.44 0.28 -16.72
CA ASN A 581 -32.68 -0.96 -16.00
C ASN A 581 -31.70 -2.06 -16.42
N PHE A 582 -31.25 -2.85 -15.47
CA PHE A 582 -30.47 -4.05 -15.77
C PHE A 582 -30.99 -5.29 -15.01
N ARG A 583 -30.72 -6.46 -15.58
CA ARG A 583 -31.02 -7.75 -14.96
C ARG A 583 -29.97 -8.78 -15.37
N LEU A 584 -29.23 -9.28 -14.38
CA LEU A 584 -28.15 -10.26 -14.52
C LEU A 584 -28.55 -11.53 -13.76
N LYS A 585 -28.45 -12.71 -14.42
CA LYS A 585 -28.99 -13.99 -13.89
C LYS A 585 -28.00 -14.72 -12.99
N ALA A 586 -26.74 -14.74 -13.40
CA ALA A 586 -25.67 -15.47 -12.74
C ALA A 586 -24.56 -14.53 -12.29
N VAL A 587 -23.72 -14.99 -11.38
CA VAL A 587 -22.45 -14.33 -11.03
C VAL A 587 -21.55 -14.31 -12.27
N GLY A 588 -20.91 -13.18 -12.54
CA GLY A 588 -20.09 -12.95 -13.72
C GLY A 588 -20.86 -12.48 -14.96
N ASP A 589 -22.20 -12.54 -14.97
CA ASP A 589 -22.98 -11.91 -16.04
C ASP A 589 -22.73 -10.41 -16.04
N HIS A 590 -22.63 -9.81 -17.23
CA HIS A 590 -22.45 -8.38 -17.38
C HIS A 590 -23.35 -7.80 -18.48
N VAL A 591 -23.57 -6.51 -18.41
CA VAL A 591 -24.30 -5.73 -19.41
C VAL A 591 -23.65 -4.36 -19.56
N LYS A 592 -23.58 -3.89 -20.80
CA LYS A 592 -23.12 -2.53 -21.11
C LYS A 592 -24.33 -1.63 -21.30
N VAL A 593 -24.30 -0.50 -20.66
CA VAL A 593 -25.34 0.53 -20.69
C VAL A 593 -24.71 1.82 -21.18
N GLU A 594 -25.36 2.48 -22.12
CA GLU A 594 -24.88 3.70 -22.74
C GLU A 594 -25.67 4.92 -22.28
N PHE A 595 -24.95 5.98 -21.93
CA PHE A 595 -25.50 7.28 -21.58
C PHE A 595 -24.97 8.34 -22.53
N THR A 596 -25.86 9.22 -23.00
CA THR A 596 -25.45 10.42 -23.74
C THR A 596 -25.18 11.55 -22.75
N VAL A 597 -23.90 11.92 -22.62
CA VAL A 597 -23.47 13.01 -21.73
C VAL A 597 -23.19 14.25 -22.55
N THR A 598 -23.81 15.36 -22.19
CA THR A 598 -23.63 16.68 -22.85
C THR A 598 -23.05 17.69 -21.86
N PRO A 599 -21.81 18.16 -22.06
CA PRO A 599 -21.20 19.19 -21.23
C PRO A 599 -21.84 20.57 -21.47
N PRO A 600 -21.64 21.57 -20.58
CA PRO A 600 -21.98 22.94 -20.82
C PRO A 600 -21.23 23.52 -22.04
N ALA A 601 -21.69 24.66 -22.57
CA ALA A 601 -21.07 25.32 -23.73
C ALA A 601 -19.70 25.95 -23.42
N GLU A 602 -19.35 26.10 -22.18
CA GLU A 602 -18.08 26.62 -21.69
C GLU A 602 -17.12 25.47 -21.35
N SER A 603 -15.81 25.67 -21.47
CA SER A 603 -14.79 24.71 -21.05
C SER A 603 -14.86 24.54 -19.55
N THR A 604 -14.92 23.29 -19.08
CA THR A 604 -15.01 22.94 -17.65
C THR A 604 -14.59 21.49 -17.43
N THR A 605 -14.25 21.16 -16.21
CA THR A 605 -13.99 19.78 -15.78
C THR A 605 -15.05 19.34 -14.78
N ALA A 606 -15.50 18.09 -14.87
CA ALA A 606 -16.45 17.49 -13.96
C ALA A 606 -16.01 16.08 -13.56
N ARG A 607 -16.45 15.64 -12.39
CA ARG A 607 -16.43 14.23 -12.00
C ARG A 607 -17.83 13.67 -12.20
N ILE A 608 -17.95 12.56 -12.90
CA ILE A 608 -19.20 11.85 -13.20
C ILE A 608 -19.08 10.45 -12.65
N ASN A 609 -20.00 10.06 -11.75
CA ASN A 609 -19.91 8.78 -11.05
C ASN A 609 -21.10 7.89 -11.48
N PRO A 610 -20.85 6.66 -11.94
CA PRO A 610 -21.92 5.69 -12.13
C PRO A 610 -22.40 5.17 -10.78
N VAL A 611 -23.72 5.00 -10.65
CA VAL A 611 -24.35 4.46 -9.45
C VAL A 611 -25.35 3.36 -9.83
N ALA A 612 -25.23 2.19 -9.23
CA ALA A 612 -26.23 1.12 -9.34
C ALA A 612 -27.06 1.03 -8.06
N ASN A 613 -28.38 1.00 -8.21
CA ASN A 613 -29.31 0.75 -7.10
C ASN A 613 -29.80 -0.70 -7.14
N VAL A 614 -29.27 -1.56 -6.22
CA VAL A 614 -29.54 -3.02 -6.15
C VAL A 614 -29.90 -3.39 -4.72
N GLY A 615 -30.95 -2.77 -4.17
CA GLY A 615 -31.32 -2.90 -2.74
C GLY A 615 -30.42 -2.10 -1.80
N GLY A 616 -29.60 -1.24 -2.35
CA GLY A 616 -28.66 -0.26 -1.81
C GLY A 616 -27.97 0.44 -2.97
N SER A 617 -27.32 1.56 -2.73
CA SER A 617 -26.55 2.30 -3.74
C SER A 617 -25.08 1.86 -3.72
N PHE A 618 -24.57 1.50 -4.88
CA PHE A 618 -23.18 1.06 -5.08
C PHE A 618 -22.60 1.82 -6.27
N SER A 619 -21.40 2.35 -6.09
CA SER A 619 -20.66 3.09 -7.13
C SER A 619 -19.24 2.52 -7.34
N ASN A 620 -19.00 1.30 -6.92
CA ASN A 620 -17.67 0.73 -6.88
C ASN A 620 -17.33 0.01 -8.17
N GLU A 621 -16.11 0.20 -8.63
CA GLU A 621 -15.49 -0.70 -9.59
C GLU A 621 -14.79 -1.86 -8.88
N ARG A 622 -14.16 -2.73 -9.66
CA ARG A 622 -13.39 -3.88 -9.18
C ARG A 622 -12.01 -3.88 -9.81
N VAL A 623 -11.00 -3.85 -8.97
CA VAL A 623 -9.59 -3.98 -9.37
C VAL A 623 -8.97 -5.17 -8.67
N GLU A 624 -8.29 -6.03 -9.40
CA GLU A 624 -7.58 -7.19 -8.86
C GLU A 624 -6.08 -7.06 -9.10
N ILE A 625 -5.30 -7.15 -8.03
CA ILE A 625 -3.84 -7.27 -8.10
C ILE A 625 -3.49 -8.74 -7.91
N ASN A 626 -3.01 -9.38 -8.98
CA ASN A 626 -2.87 -10.83 -9.05
C ASN A 626 -1.45 -11.24 -9.48
N TYR A 627 -0.50 -11.21 -8.53
CA TYR A 627 0.85 -11.69 -8.71
C TYR A 627 1.09 -13.01 -7.96
N PRO A 628 1.74 -14.02 -8.56
CA PRO A 628 1.90 -15.34 -7.94
C PRO A 628 2.67 -15.36 -6.61
N HIS A 629 3.44 -14.32 -6.30
CA HIS A 629 4.29 -14.24 -5.11
C HIS A 629 3.62 -13.55 -3.91
N ILE A 630 2.43 -12.98 -4.11
CA ILE A 630 1.63 -12.34 -3.07
C ILE A 630 0.19 -12.88 -3.07
N PRO A 631 -0.56 -12.78 -1.97
CA PRO A 631 -2.00 -13.06 -1.97
C PRO A 631 -2.74 -12.19 -2.98
N LEU A 632 -3.79 -12.74 -3.60
CA LEU A 632 -4.69 -11.96 -4.45
C LEU A 632 -5.27 -10.80 -3.64
N GLN A 633 -5.15 -9.58 -4.17
CA GLN A 633 -5.74 -8.39 -3.57
C GLN A 633 -6.95 -7.94 -4.38
N LEU A 634 -8.02 -7.60 -3.69
CA LEU A 634 -9.24 -7.05 -4.26
C LEU A 634 -9.43 -5.61 -3.77
N LEU A 635 -9.51 -4.67 -4.68
CA LEU A 635 -9.87 -3.29 -4.40
C LEU A 635 -11.25 -2.98 -4.98
N GLN A 636 -11.99 -2.13 -4.29
CA GLN A 636 -13.32 -1.68 -4.69
C GLN A 636 -13.42 -0.15 -4.61
N PRO A 637 -12.56 0.59 -5.36
CA PRO A 637 -12.61 2.04 -5.36
C PRO A 637 -13.92 2.55 -5.96
N PRO A 638 -14.34 3.78 -5.67
CA PRO A 638 -15.46 4.41 -6.36
C PRO A 638 -15.15 4.55 -7.86
N ALA A 639 -16.01 4.01 -8.71
CA ALA A 639 -15.92 4.23 -10.14
C ALA A 639 -16.18 5.73 -10.45
N SER A 640 -15.32 6.35 -11.22
CA SER A 640 -15.39 7.79 -11.49
C SER A 640 -14.79 8.14 -12.83
N LEU A 641 -15.51 8.98 -13.60
CA LEU A 641 -15.03 9.56 -14.85
C LEU A 641 -14.67 11.02 -14.62
N LYS A 642 -13.44 11.40 -14.91
CA LYS A 642 -13.03 12.79 -15.06
C LYS A 642 -13.38 13.27 -16.46
N ALA A 643 -14.49 13.97 -16.59
CA ALA A 643 -14.98 14.51 -17.86
C ALA A 643 -14.39 15.92 -18.08
N ILE A 644 -13.64 16.11 -19.16
CA ILE A 644 -12.98 17.37 -19.53
C ILE A 644 -13.68 17.97 -20.72
N SER A 645 -14.44 19.04 -20.54
CA SER A 645 -14.98 19.83 -21.66
C SER A 645 -13.95 20.89 -22.07
N LEU A 646 -13.35 20.71 -23.25
CA LEU A 646 -12.24 21.53 -23.73
C LEU A 646 -12.39 21.86 -25.21
N ASP A 647 -12.28 23.16 -25.58
CA ASP A 647 -12.14 23.57 -26.99
C ASP A 647 -10.73 23.25 -27.45
N LEU A 648 -10.50 21.97 -27.81
CA LEU A 648 -9.23 21.48 -28.33
C LEU A 648 -9.20 21.48 -29.83
N LYS A 649 -8.18 22.12 -30.40
CA LYS A 649 -7.93 22.13 -31.84
C LYS A 649 -6.74 21.27 -32.17
N ILE A 650 -6.87 20.46 -33.22
CA ILE A 650 -5.81 19.60 -33.75
C ILE A 650 -5.60 19.89 -35.24
N ARG A 651 -4.41 19.55 -35.77
CA ARG A 651 -4.11 19.53 -37.22
C ARG A 651 -3.54 18.16 -37.58
N GLY A 652 -3.85 17.68 -38.76
CA GLY A 652 -3.57 16.30 -39.13
C GLY A 652 -4.65 15.33 -38.66
N SER A 653 -4.49 14.06 -38.97
CA SER A 653 -5.48 13.03 -38.65
C SER A 653 -4.88 11.67 -38.27
N LYS A 654 -3.65 11.36 -38.72
CA LYS A 654 -3.03 10.05 -38.59
C LYS A 654 -1.72 10.13 -37.79
N VAL A 655 -1.64 9.44 -36.70
CA VAL A 655 -0.45 9.39 -35.82
C VAL A 655 0.08 7.97 -35.69
N GLY A 656 1.37 7.80 -35.96
CA GLY A 656 2.08 6.58 -35.61
C GLY A 656 2.54 6.66 -34.16
N TYR A 657 2.28 5.65 -33.34
CA TYR A 657 2.75 5.57 -31.97
C TYR A 657 3.70 4.39 -31.80
N LEU A 658 4.95 4.67 -31.40
CA LEU A 658 5.95 3.66 -31.07
C LEU A 658 5.98 3.45 -29.55
N PRO A 659 5.50 2.30 -29.01
CA PRO A 659 5.48 2.08 -27.58
C PRO A 659 6.89 2.07 -26.94
N GLY A 660 6.99 2.61 -25.74
CA GLY A 660 8.18 2.55 -24.90
C GLY A 660 8.02 1.60 -23.72
N ALA A 661 8.30 2.11 -22.51
CA ALA A 661 8.18 1.34 -21.26
C ALA A 661 6.74 1.17 -20.76
N GLY A 662 5.79 1.84 -21.40
CA GLY A 662 4.36 1.85 -21.05
C GLY A 662 3.88 3.28 -20.73
N ASP A 663 2.85 3.72 -21.43
CA ASP A 663 2.11 4.97 -21.19
C ASP A 663 0.75 4.92 -21.91
N ASP A 664 -0.18 5.82 -21.56
CA ASP A 664 -1.53 5.94 -22.13
C ASP A 664 -1.63 7.01 -23.23
N ILE A 665 -0.51 7.40 -23.79
CA ILE A 665 -0.45 8.46 -24.81
C ILE A 665 -1.22 8.05 -26.07
N ALA A 666 -1.19 6.78 -26.45
CA ALA A 666 -1.93 6.31 -27.64
C ALA A 666 -3.44 6.50 -27.48
N ASP A 667 -3.99 6.26 -26.31
CA ASP A 667 -5.41 6.43 -26.02
C ASP A 667 -5.78 7.92 -25.86
N SER A 668 -4.91 8.69 -25.23
CA SER A 668 -5.05 10.16 -25.21
C SER A 668 -5.09 10.77 -26.62
N LEU A 669 -4.23 10.31 -27.53
CA LEU A 669 -4.26 10.76 -28.93
C LEU A 669 -5.57 10.39 -29.65
N LYS A 670 -6.12 9.20 -29.41
CA LYS A 670 -7.44 8.80 -29.95
C LYS A 670 -8.54 9.72 -29.42
N GLN A 671 -8.51 10.05 -28.16
CA GLN A 671 -9.47 10.97 -27.55
C GLN A 671 -9.36 12.40 -28.10
N MET A 672 -8.16 12.85 -28.48
CA MET A 672 -7.97 14.13 -29.19
C MET A 672 -8.58 14.12 -30.59
N GLY A 673 -8.89 12.96 -31.16
CA GLY A 673 -9.48 12.81 -32.49
C GLY A 673 -8.52 12.26 -33.54
N TYR A 674 -7.31 11.84 -33.19
CA TYR A 674 -6.39 11.21 -34.15
C TYR A 674 -6.70 9.73 -34.38
N THR A 675 -6.46 9.25 -35.59
CA THR A 675 -6.36 7.83 -35.91
C THR A 675 -4.96 7.36 -35.57
N VAL A 676 -4.82 6.55 -34.52
CA VAL A 676 -3.54 6.09 -34.00
C VAL A 676 -3.23 4.68 -34.49
N THR A 677 -2.02 4.49 -35.02
CA THR A 677 -1.47 3.18 -35.41
C THR A 677 -0.28 2.87 -34.52
N THR A 678 -0.34 1.77 -33.76
CA THR A 678 0.82 1.27 -33.01
C THR A 678 1.87 0.73 -33.98
N LEU A 679 3.11 1.19 -33.82
CA LEU A 679 4.25 0.86 -34.65
C LEU A 679 5.19 -0.15 -33.95
N THR A 680 5.89 -0.92 -34.75
CA THR A 680 7.05 -1.74 -34.34
C THR A 680 8.35 -1.09 -34.85
N ASP A 681 9.53 -1.57 -34.40
CA ASP A 681 10.82 -1.09 -34.92
C ASP A 681 10.91 -1.25 -36.43
N ALA A 682 10.41 -2.37 -36.97
CA ALA A 682 10.42 -2.67 -38.41
C ALA A 682 9.55 -1.70 -39.25
N ASP A 683 8.56 -1.03 -38.63
CA ASP A 683 7.72 -0.03 -39.31
C ASP A 683 8.44 1.33 -39.50
N LEU A 684 9.60 1.53 -38.83
CA LEU A 684 10.33 2.81 -38.87
C LEU A 684 11.12 2.96 -40.19
N THR A 685 10.44 2.80 -41.32
CA THR A 685 10.97 3.07 -42.63
C THR A 685 10.36 4.34 -43.22
N SER A 686 11.12 5.14 -43.93
CA SER A 686 10.62 6.38 -44.57
C SER A 686 9.37 6.15 -45.45
N GLU A 687 9.26 5.00 -46.09
CA GLU A 687 8.12 4.63 -46.93
C GLU A 687 6.86 4.40 -46.07
N ARG A 688 7.00 3.58 -45.01
CA ARG A 688 5.87 3.27 -44.12
C ARG A 688 5.39 4.49 -43.36
N LEU A 689 6.32 5.30 -42.84
CA LEU A 689 6.02 6.48 -42.03
C LEU A 689 5.41 7.65 -42.86
N ARG A 690 5.60 7.70 -44.15
CA ARG A 690 5.04 8.77 -45.04
C ARG A 690 3.52 8.88 -44.93
N GLY A 691 2.83 7.84 -44.50
CA GLY A 691 1.38 7.83 -44.28
C GLY A 691 0.88 8.52 -43.03
N PHE A 692 1.79 8.93 -42.12
CA PHE A 692 1.44 9.59 -40.87
C PHE A 692 1.76 11.09 -40.90
N ASP A 693 0.92 11.85 -40.18
CA ASP A 693 1.12 13.31 -40.01
C ASP A 693 2.19 13.55 -38.92
N ALA A 694 2.20 12.73 -37.88
CA ALA A 694 3.24 12.73 -36.85
C ALA A 694 3.55 11.31 -36.37
N VAL A 695 4.73 11.12 -35.79
CA VAL A 695 5.11 9.91 -35.07
C VAL A 695 5.45 10.31 -33.64
N VAL A 696 4.81 9.64 -32.67
CA VAL A 696 5.08 9.83 -31.25
C VAL A 696 5.84 8.62 -30.72
N ILE A 697 6.95 8.88 -30.05
CA ILE A 697 7.78 7.86 -29.41
C ILE A 697 7.45 7.85 -27.91
N GLY A 698 6.99 6.72 -27.41
CA GLY A 698 6.62 6.51 -26.03
C GLY A 698 7.78 6.66 -25.04
N VAL A 699 7.45 6.83 -23.77
CA VAL A 699 8.43 7.08 -22.70
C VAL A 699 9.47 5.96 -22.64
N ARG A 700 10.74 6.33 -22.48
CA ARG A 700 11.87 5.41 -22.35
C ARG A 700 12.06 4.39 -23.50
N ALA A 701 11.49 4.65 -24.68
CA ALA A 701 11.62 3.75 -25.81
C ALA A 701 13.09 3.45 -26.15
N PHE A 702 13.97 4.44 -26.08
CA PHE A 702 15.42 4.27 -26.32
C PHE A 702 16.15 3.51 -25.19
N ASN A 703 15.52 3.33 -24.02
CA ASN A 703 16.08 2.52 -22.94
C ASN A 703 15.64 1.04 -23.04
N VAL A 704 14.41 0.76 -23.49
CA VAL A 704 13.83 -0.59 -23.42
C VAL A 704 13.87 -1.35 -24.75
N ARG A 705 13.86 -0.66 -25.89
CA ARG A 705 13.83 -1.31 -27.22
C ARG A 705 15.25 -1.65 -27.72
N THR A 706 15.48 -2.93 -27.97
CA THR A 706 16.84 -3.45 -28.32
C THR A 706 17.27 -3.17 -29.74
N ASN A 707 16.32 -3.03 -30.69
CA ASN A 707 16.60 -2.90 -32.10
C ASN A 707 16.35 -1.49 -32.67
N LEU A 708 15.92 -0.54 -31.81
CA LEU A 708 15.53 0.79 -32.25
C LEU A 708 16.65 1.53 -32.99
N GLU A 709 17.88 1.42 -32.52
CA GLU A 709 19.06 2.11 -33.13
C GLU A 709 19.20 1.81 -34.61
N ALA A 710 19.02 0.55 -35.04
CA ALA A 710 19.15 0.14 -36.43
C ALA A 710 18.08 0.80 -37.34
N HIS A 711 16.98 1.25 -36.81
CA HIS A 711 15.84 1.81 -37.55
C HIS A 711 15.75 3.36 -37.46
N LEU A 712 16.60 4.02 -36.66
CA LEU A 712 16.63 5.50 -36.55
C LEU A 712 16.91 6.20 -37.89
N PRO A 713 17.75 5.69 -38.80
CA PRO A 713 17.90 6.36 -40.11
C PRO A 713 16.58 6.50 -40.87
N GLY A 714 15.69 5.50 -40.83
CA GLY A 714 14.36 5.57 -41.46
C GLY A 714 13.43 6.61 -40.80
N LEU A 715 13.50 6.68 -39.46
CA LEU A 715 12.75 7.70 -38.69
C LEU A 715 13.25 9.12 -39.04
N PHE A 716 14.57 9.34 -39.09
CA PHE A 716 15.13 10.66 -39.42
C PHE A 716 14.87 11.05 -40.87
N ALA A 717 14.93 10.09 -41.82
CA ALA A 717 14.54 10.33 -43.18
C ALA A 717 13.04 10.72 -43.34
N TYR A 718 12.17 10.19 -42.50
CA TYR A 718 10.78 10.64 -42.43
C TYR A 718 10.67 12.13 -42.02
N VAL A 719 11.45 12.53 -40.98
CA VAL A 719 11.49 13.93 -40.54
C VAL A 719 12.04 14.82 -41.68
N GLU A 720 13.16 14.41 -42.31
CA GLU A 720 13.77 15.16 -43.40
C GLU A 720 12.80 15.38 -44.55
N ALA A 721 11.91 14.42 -44.83
CA ALA A 721 10.88 14.51 -45.88
C ALA A 721 9.66 15.41 -45.50
N GLY A 722 9.56 15.90 -44.26
CA GLY A 722 8.49 16.81 -43.79
C GLY A 722 7.59 16.23 -42.71
N GLY A 723 7.96 15.10 -42.12
CA GLY A 723 7.27 14.49 -40.96
C GLY A 723 7.59 15.20 -39.66
N THR A 724 6.75 15.00 -38.66
CA THR A 724 7.00 15.46 -37.26
C THR A 724 7.19 14.26 -36.37
N VAL A 725 8.27 14.27 -35.57
CA VAL A 725 8.55 13.28 -34.53
C VAL A 725 8.49 13.96 -33.16
N VAL A 726 7.73 13.38 -32.24
CA VAL A 726 7.69 13.79 -30.81
C VAL A 726 8.25 12.67 -29.98
N ALA A 727 9.47 12.84 -29.47
CA ALA A 727 10.14 11.90 -28.58
C ALA A 727 9.94 12.34 -27.12
N GLN A 728 9.39 11.46 -26.32
CA GLN A 728 9.22 11.69 -24.89
C GLN A 728 10.49 11.33 -24.12
N TYR A 729 10.51 11.59 -22.81
CA TYR A 729 11.69 11.43 -21.96
C TYR A 729 12.32 10.03 -22.03
N ASN A 730 13.63 10.01 -21.88
CA ASN A 730 14.43 8.80 -21.70
C ASN A 730 15.44 9.03 -20.55
N ARG A 731 15.92 7.94 -19.95
CA ARG A 731 16.92 8.01 -18.88
C ARG A 731 18.33 8.03 -19.48
N PRO A 732 19.27 8.83 -18.96
CA PRO A 732 20.66 8.82 -19.40
C PRO A 732 21.34 7.46 -19.14
N GLU A 733 20.98 6.81 -18.00
CA GLU A 733 21.49 5.49 -17.68
C GLU A 733 20.80 4.41 -18.51
N ASN A 734 21.55 3.41 -18.92
CA ASN A 734 21.06 2.26 -19.69
C ASN A 734 20.40 2.64 -21.03
N SER A 735 20.74 3.79 -21.62
CA SER A 735 20.34 4.05 -23.01
C SER A 735 20.98 3.01 -23.93
N ARG A 736 20.15 2.39 -24.78
CA ARG A 736 20.61 1.37 -25.74
C ARG A 736 21.14 1.98 -27.04
N THR A 737 21.01 3.30 -27.17
CA THR A 737 21.60 4.07 -28.26
C THR A 737 22.14 5.40 -27.74
N LEU A 738 23.21 5.91 -28.31
CA LEU A 738 23.74 7.24 -28.05
C LEU A 738 23.07 8.31 -28.93
N LYS A 739 22.41 7.92 -30.01
CA LYS A 739 21.79 8.82 -30.99
C LYS A 739 20.29 8.91 -30.75
N LEU A 740 19.86 9.86 -29.90
CA LEU A 740 18.46 10.06 -29.55
C LEU A 740 17.70 10.96 -30.56
N ALA A 741 18.41 11.74 -31.34
CA ALA A 741 17.86 12.74 -32.23
C ALA A 741 18.70 12.87 -33.51
N PRO A 742 18.21 13.56 -34.56
CA PRO A 742 19.01 13.80 -35.77
C PRO A 742 20.24 14.67 -35.52
N TYR A 743 20.22 15.53 -34.49
CA TYR A 743 21.34 16.34 -34.00
C TYR A 743 21.79 15.88 -32.62
N ASP A 744 22.96 16.35 -32.17
CA ASP A 744 23.49 15.98 -30.86
C ASP A 744 22.57 16.44 -29.72
N LEU A 745 22.27 15.51 -28.79
CA LEU A 745 21.38 15.72 -27.66
C LEU A 745 21.86 14.85 -26.48
N HIS A 746 22.22 15.47 -25.38
CA HIS A 746 22.75 14.80 -24.20
C HIS A 746 21.77 14.93 -23.02
N LEU A 747 21.29 13.78 -22.56
CA LEU A 747 20.41 13.71 -21.40
C LEU A 747 21.18 13.87 -20.09
N SER A 748 20.52 14.39 -19.06
CA SER A 748 21.05 14.50 -17.72
C SER A 748 20.07 13.97 -16.67
N GLY A 749 20.44 14.03 -15.41
CA GLY A 749 19.56 13.80 -14.27
C GLY A 749 18.69 15.00 -13.90
N ASP A 750 18.77 16.11 -14.65
CA ASP A 750 18.05 17.35 -14.37
C ASP A 750 16.53 17.12 -14.40
N ARG A 751 15.84 17.68 -13.41
CA ARG A 751 14.39 17.58 -13.25
C ARG A 751 13.83 18.76 -12.49
N VAL A 752 12.51 18.94 -12.58
CA VAL A 752 11.75 19.92 -11.80
C VAL A 752 10.64 19.16 -11.08
N THR A 753 10.80 19.03 -9.76
CA THR A 753 9.92 18.22 -8.89
C THR A 753 8.69 18.98 -8.40
N ASP A 754 8.74 20.32 -8.34
CA ASP A 754 7.59 21.15 -7.97
C ASP A 754 6.62 21.25 -9.17
N GLU A 755 5.49 20.57 -9.06
CA GLU A 755 4.41 20.61 -10.08
C GLU A 755 3.81 22.02 -10.25
N ASN A 756 4.04 22.92 -9.31
CA ASN A 756 3.60 24.32 -9.36
C ASN A 756 4.71 25.28 -9.84
N ALA A 757 5.91 24.76 -10.13
CA ALA A 757 7.03 25.58 -10.60
C ALA A 757 6.62 26.50 -11.76
N ALA A 758 7.02 27.77 -11.67
CA ALA A 758 6.71 28.76 -12.71
C ALA A 758 7.39 28.39 -14.03
N VAL A 759 6.65 28.56 -15.14
CA VAL A 759 7.17 28.31 -16.49
C VAL A 759 7.41 29.63 -17.21
N THR A 760 8.63 29.82 -17.71
CA THR A 760 9.04 30.97 -18.54
C THR A 760 9.08 30.55 -20.00
N PHE A 761 8.40 31.29 -20.86
CA PHE A 761 8.45 31.09 -22.32
C PHE A 761 9.71 31.73 -22.89
N LEU A 762 10.64 30.93 -23.41
CA LEU A 762 11.88 31.36 -24.02
C LEU A 762 11.67 31.76 -25.51
N ALA A 763 10.76 31.11 -26.17
CA ALA A 763 10.38 31.34 -27.56
C ALA A 763 8.86 31.62 -27.68
N PRO A 764 8.33 32.76 -27.18
CA PRO A 764 6.91 33.02 -27.06
C PRO A 764 6.16 33.05 -28.42
N ASP A 765 6.86 33.35 -29.50
CA ASP A 765 6.28 33.40 -30.85
C ASP A 765 6.35 32.06 -31.60
N HIS A 766 6.96 31.02 -30.99
CA HIS A 766 7.12 29.73 -31.63
C HIS A 766 5.76 29.08 -31.91
N PRO A 767 5.56 28.40 -33.08
CA PRO A 767 4.28 27.78 -33.44
C PRO A 767 3.75 26.82 -32.38
N VAL A 768 4.59 26.06 -31.72
CA VAL A 768 4.21 25.13 -30.64
C VAL A 768 3.46 25.79 -29.48
N LEU A 769 3.69 27.10 -29.22
CA LEU A 769 2.99 27.83 -28.17
C LEU A 769 1.75 28.57 -28.68
N ASN A 770 1.55 28.61 -30.01
CA ASN A 770 0.53 29.49 -30.63
C ASN A 770 -0.47 28.75 -31.53
N MET A 771 -0.11 27.56 -32.06
CA MET A 771 -0.94 26.88 -33.07
C MET A 771 -0.97 25.36 -32.87
N PRO A 772 -2.14 24.72 -33.01
CA PRO A 772 -3.45 25.32 -33.23
C PRO A 772 -4.11 25.93 -31.99
N ASN A 773 -3.53 25.70 -30.80
CA ASN A 773 -4.01 26.22 -29.51
C ASN A 773 -3.03 27.28 -28.98
N LYS A 774 -3.55 28.40 -28.47
CA LYS A 774 -2.73 29.40 -27.77
C LYS A 774 -2.40 28.88 -26.37
N ILE A 775 -1.12 28.66 -26.07
CA ILE A 775 -0.63 28.24 -24.77
C ILE A 775 -0.26 29.45 -23.91
N THR A 776 -0.62 29.43 -22.65
CA THR A 776 -0.40 30.48 -21.68
C THR A 776 0.14 29.88 -20.37
N ALA A 777 0.54 30.70 -19.41
CA ALA A 777 0.94 30.22 -18.10
C ALA A 777 -0.17 29.44 -17.38
N ALA A 778 -1.43 29.71 -17.65
CA ALA A 778 -2.56 28.98 -17.09
C ALA A 778 -2.63 27.50 -17.54
N ASP A 779 -2.03 27.15 -18.69
CA ASP A 779 -1.99 25.79 -19.19
C ASP A 779 -1.01 24.89 -18.38
N PHE A 780 -0.22 25.49 -17.50
CA PHE A 780 0.65 24.78 -16.57
C PHE A 780 0.07 24.70 -15.15
N ALA A 781 -1.15 25.17 -14.93
CA ALA A 781 -1.85 25.00 -13.65
C ALA A 781 -2.45 23.60 -13.52
N GLY A 782 -2.42 23.04 -12.32
CA GLY A 782 -3.00 21.72 -12.00
C GLY A 782 -2.24 20.54 -12.59
N TRP A 783 -0.97 20.73 -12.95
CA TRP A 783 -0.06 19.61 -13.22
C TRP A 783 0.11 18.78 -11.97
N VAL A 784 0.47 17.51 -12.13
CA VAL A 784 0.54 16.54 -11.04
C VAL A 784 1.96 15.99 -10.90
N GLN A 785 2.38 15.83 -9.68
CA GLN A 785 3.60 15.16 -9.24
C GLN A 785 4.90 15.89 -9.58
N GLU A 786 5.13 16.38 -10.81
CA GLU A 786 6.35 17.06 -11.24
C GLU A 786 6.13 17.80 -12.58
N ARG A 787 7.02 18.74 -12.93
CA ARG A 787 7.02 19.38 -14.27
C ARG A 787 7.67 18.51 -15.31
N GLY A 788 8.76 17.85 -14.94
CA GLY A 788 9.50 17.05 -15.89
C GLY A 788 10.77 16.43 -15.35
N ILE A 789 11.30 15.47 -16.11
CA ILE A 789 12.38 14.60 -15.69
C ILE A 789 13.39 14.36 -16.79
N TYR A 790 14.63 14.12 -16.38
CA TYR A 790 15.75 13.78 -17.27
C TYR A 790 15.91 14.76 -18.43
N PHE A 791 15.90 16.06 -18.12
CA PHE A 791 16.07 17.10 -19.13
C PHE A 791 17.45 17.00 -19.80
N PRO A 792 17.53 17.19 -21.13
CA PRO A 792 18.81 17.48 -21.75
C PRO A 792 19.46 18.72 -21.14
N ASN A 793 20.77 18.66 -20.89
CA ASN A 793 21.57 19.81 -20.43
C ASN A 793 22.54 20.33 -21.49
N GLN A 794 22.75 19.57 -22.58
CA GLN A 794 23.52 19.95 -23.74
C GLN A 794 22.82 19.51 -25.01
N TRP A 795 22.78 20.39 -26.03
CA TRP A 795 22.19 20.13 -27.33
C TRP A 795 22.81 20.98 -28.43
N ASP A 796 22.66 20.50 -29.67
CA ASP A 796 23.09 21.20 -30.86
C ASP A 796 22.31 22.51 -31.09
N GLU A 797 22.94 23.52 -31.74
CA GLU A 797 22.40 24.86 -31.97
C GLU A 797 21.07 24.87 -32.81
N HIS A 798 20.78 23.80 -33.55
CA HIS A 798 19.52 23.66 -34.27
C HIS A 798 18.32 23.47 -33.34
N PHE A 799 18.51 23.06 -32.10
CA PHE A 799 17.42 22.96 -31.12
C PHE A 799 17.08 24.33 -30.55
N THR A 800 15.80 24.69 -30.64
CA THR A 800 15.23 25.85 -29.97
C THR A 800 14.62 25.40 -28.64
N PRO A 801 15.12 25.87 -27.48
CA PRO A 801 14.46 25.68 -26.21
C PRO A 801 13.20 26.55 -26.14
N ILE A 802 12.05 25.92 -25.86
CA ILE A 802 10.74 26.57 -25.90
C ILE A 802 10.39 27.23 -24.57
N LEU A 803 10.73 26.59 -23.48
CA LEU A 803 10.41 27.03 -22.11
C LEU A 803 11.52 26.72 -21.13
N ALA A 804 11.48 27.40 -19.97
CA ALA A 804 12.33 27.12 -18.82
C ALA A 804 11.47 27.02 -17.56
N CYS A 805 11.85 26.14 -16.65
CA CYS A 805 11.27 25.99 -15.32
C CYS A 805 12.36 25.49 -14.32
N ASN A 806 12.13 25.69 -13.06
CA ASN A 806 13.07 25.27 -11.99
C ASN A 806 12.34 25.11 -10.67
N ASP A 807 12.88 24.27 -9.81
CA ASP A 807 12.46 24.21 -8.41
C ASP A 807 12.92 25.47 -7.65
N PRO A 808 12.26 25.84 -6.53
CA PRO A 808 12.60 27.03 -5.77
C PRO A 808 14.08 27.03 -5.35
N GLY A 809 14.78 28.12 -5.67
CA GLY A 809 16.20 28.31 -5.33
C GLY A 809 17.19 27.69 -6.31
N GLU A 810 16.74 27.03 -7.37
CA GLU A 810 17.60 26.48 -8.43
C GLU A 810 17.66 27.38 -9.67
N ALA A 811 18.65 27.14 -10.51
CA ALA A 811 18.77 27.82 -11.80
C ALA A 811 17.72 27.29 -12.81
N PRO A 812 17.18 28.15 -13.69
CA PRO A 812 16.22 27.71 -14.68
C PRO A 812 16.75 26.66 -15.66
N LEU A 813 16.10 25.51 -15.74
CA LEU A 813 16.38 24.42 -16.67
C LEU A 813 15.63 24.68 -17.99
N LYS A 814 16.34 24.58 -19.12
CA LYS A 814 15.82 24.95 -20.44
C LYS A 814 15.55 23.75 -21.36
N GLY A 815 15.95 22.55 -20.95
CA GLY A 815 15.86 21.35 -21.77
C GLY A 815 14.50 20.62 -21.73
N GLY A 816 13.51 21.15 -20.98
CA GLY A 816 12.23 20.48 -20.82
C GLY A 816 11.41 20.30 -22.10
N LEU A 817 11.55 21.19 -23.06
CA LEU A 817 10.93 21.12 -24.39
C LEU A 817 11.85 21.76 -25.42
N LEU A 818 12.36 20.91 -26.32
CA LEU A 818 13.29 21.28 -27.38
C LEU A 818 12.69 20.94 -28.75
N VAL A 819 12.78 21.89 -29.71
CA VAL A 819 12.28 21.70 -31.08
C VAL A 819 13.40 22.02 -32.06
N ALA A 820 13.67 21.11 -33.01
CA ALA A 820 14.61 21.31 -34.09
C ALA A 820 13.98 21.09 -35.44
N PRO A 821 14.19 21.99 -36.45
CA PRO A 821 13.91 21.68 -37.84
C PRO A 821 14.92 20.65 -38.35
N TYR A 822 14.48 19.69 -39.14
CA TYR A 822 15.37 18.75 -39.85
C TYR A 822 14.84 18.48 -41.24
N GLY A 823 15.57 18.96 -42.26
CA GLY A 823 15.05 18.99 -43.61
C GLY A 823 13.79 19.84 -43.76
N LYS A 824 12.66 19.22 -44.12
CA LYS A 824 11.35 19.87 -44.23
C LYS A 824 10.45 19.64 -43.00
N GLY A 825 10.86 18.81 -42.06
CA GLY A 825 10.07 18.43 -40.89
C GLY A 825 10.63 18.93 -39.58
N HIS A 826 10.11 18.38 -38.48
CA HIS A 826 10.43 18.80 -37.13
C HIS A 826 10.72 17.58 -36.22
N TYR A 827 11.73 17.73 -35.40
CA TYR A 827 12.02 16.81 -34.32
C TYR A 827 11.80 17.52 -32.98
N VAL A 828 10.93 16.95 -32.15
CA VAL A 828 10.62 17.46 -30.80
C VAL A 828 11.15 16.47 -29.78
N TYR A 829 11.89 16.95 -28.80
CA TYR A 829 12.21 16.20 -27.60
C TYR A 829 11.59 16.86 -26.39
N THR A 830 10.91 16.07 -25.55
CA THR A 830 10.30 16.60 -24.32
C THR A 830 10.60 15.72 -23.12
N GLY A 831 11.10 16.35 -22.05
CA GLY A 831 11.22 15.78 -20.72
C GLY A 831 10.01 16.15 -19.83
N LEU A 832 9.05 16.92 -20.33
CA LEU A 832 7.79 17.21 -19.63
C LEU A 832 6.98 15.92 -19.47
N VAL A 833 6.30 15.77 -18.33
CA VAL A 833 5.65 14.51 -17.94
C VAL A 833 4.26 14.31 -18.52
N PHE A 834 4.09 14.47 -19.82
CA PHE A 834 2.79 14.28 -20.50
C PHE A 834 2.15 12.92 -20.23
N PHE A 835 2.97 11.89 -20.02
CA PHE A 835 2.49 10.54 -19.68
C PHE A 835 1.77 10.46 -18.33
N ARG A 836 1.94 11.48 -17.46
CA ARG A 836 1.19 11.67 -16.20
C ARG A 836 0.03 12.64 -16.39
N GLU A 837 0.29 13.74 -17.07
CA GLU A 837 -0.64 14.86 -17.19
C GLU A 837 -1.86 14.55 -18.06
N LEU A 838 -1.70 13.75 -19.13
CA LEU A 838 -2.81 13.40 -19.99
C LEU A 838 -3.76 12.42 -19.30
N PRO A 839 -3.29 11.30 -18.68
CA PRO A 839 -4.16 10.44 -17.87
C PRO A 839 -4.75 11.14 -16.64
N ALA A 840 -4.02 12.08 -16.03
CA ALA A 840 -4.56 12.91 -14.95
C ALA A 840 -5.60 13.93 -15.43
N GLY A 841 -5.80 14.08 -16.75
CA GLY A 841 -6.80 14.96 -17.31
C GLY A 841 -6.49 16.45 -17.08
N VAL A 842 -5.24 16.89 -17.29
CA VAL A 842 -4.81 18.29 -17.15
C VAL A 842 -5.06 19.03 -18.47
N PRO A 843 -6.02 19.97 -18.54
CA PRO A 843 -6.45 20.55 -19.82
C PRO A 843 -5.34 21.25 -20.60
N GLY A 844 -4.42 21.92 -19.91
CA GLY A 844 -3.29 22.61 -20.55
C GLY A 844 -2.29 21.66 -21.18
N ALA A 845 -2.04 20.50 -20.54
CA ALA A 845 -1.19 19.45 -21.10
C ALA A 845 -1.77 18.89 -22.41
N TRP A 846 -3.09 18.66 -22.46
CA TRP A 846 -3.80 18.24 -23.68
C TRP A 846 -3.62 19.23 -24.82
N ARG A 847 -3.73 20.55 -24.53
CA ARG A 847 -3.56 21.60 -25.52
C ARG A 847 -2.14 21.70 -26.06
N LEU A 848 -1.14 21.66 -25.16
CA LEU A 848 0.28 21.70 -25.51
C LEU A 848 0.67 20.47 -26.31
N PHE A 849 0.27 19.27 -25.88
CA PHE A 849 0.60 18.02 -26.59
C PHE A 849 -0.05 17.97 -28.00
N ALA A 850 -1.29 18.43 -28.12
CA ALA A 850 -1.94 18.59 -29.42
C ALA A 850 -1.17 19.53 -30.36
N ASN A 851 -0.57 20.61 -29.83
CA ASN A 851 0.30 21.50 -30.60
C ASN A 851 1.59 20.82 -31.06
N LEU A 852 2.23 20.00 -30.20
CA LEU A 852 3.43 19.23 -30.55
C LEU A 852 3.14 18.30 -31.75
N VAL A 853 2.02 17.56 -31.68
CA VAL A 853 1.62 16.59 -32.70
C VAL A 853 1.16 17.32 -34.01
N SER A 854 0.59 18.52 -33.87
CA SER A 854 0.13 19.32 -35.02
C SER A 854 1.21 20.16 -35.69
N LEU A 855 2.44 20.12 -35.17
CA LEU A 855 3.54 20.95 -35.68
C LEU A 855 3.85 20.62 -37.16
N GLY A 856 4.00 21.64 -37.99
CA GLY A 856 4.27 21.46 -39.42
C GLY A 856 3.06 21.11 -40.29
N LYS A 857 1.82 21.15 -39.75
CA LYS A 857 0.57 20.83 -40.49
C LYS A 857 -0.32 22.05 -40.69
#